data_1447f5a930099b85a0a18ce5532c1c55
#
_entry.id   1447f5a930099b85a0a18ce5532c1c55
#
_cell.length_a   1.000
_cell.length_b   1.000
_cell.length_c   1.000
_cell.angle_alpha   90.00
_cell.angle_beta   90.00
_cell.angle_gamma   90.00
#
_symmetry.space_group_name_H-M   'P 1'
#
loop_
_entity.id
_entity.type
_entity.pdbx_description
1 polymer ?
#
loop_
_entity_poly.entity_id
_entity_poly.type
_entity_poly.pdbx_seq_one_letter_code
_entity_poly.pdbx_strand_id
1 'polypeptide(L)'
;MIETGETGRTWLLTGATGSYALHLTDRDELLHLHWGPRITLAVAEALAAAPDLPFRGFESQLDGREEYPVEGGPRFVRPALSVRTPEVRGTEWAYAEAAVEGDELRIAFSDSVQQLALALHYRMRDDSDVIERWATVSHAGPDGPPLELLRADAAAWALPARDGWRLSHLHGRWAAETQLVRSELTYGEKVLSSRRGHTGHQFLPWVALDADGAATEEHGEVYGCALAWSGSWRIAVQQLPDGLVQITGGAGYDDSGLLRLAPGETYTTPVFAGLWSAEGFGGASRAWHAWQLAHVVPGAESLRPVLYNSWEATGFDIAEDQQRALAVRAAAMGVELFVVDDAWFGQRTSDRAGLGDWTPNPERFPGGLKPLADEVHTLGMQFGIWVEPEMVNADSDLYRVHPDWVQHFPGRTRTEFRNQLVLNLARTDVQNYLWEQLDPLLSSAPIDYVKWDFNRCFTDAGWPGEEYSQKLWIEHVDALYALIDRLRAAHPGVAFESCSGGGGRIDLGILARTDQVWTSDNTDPLDRLAIQEGFGQIHPARVMAAWVTDSPNVQLNSRVSSLRFRFVSAMAGVLGVGGDLTEWSDEELAEARGWVDLYKEIRPVVQHGALYRLRAPRGGLSAVQYTHGDETVVLMWLEAQRYGELPPALRLRGLDPTATYTCVDTGAVHHGSVLLHQGLHTGLRGDLDAKVLRLRRG
;
A
#
# COMPACT_ATOMS: atom_id res chain seq x y z
N MET A 1 -5.19 -22.60 -10.13
CA MET A 1 -5.32 -24.10 -9.98
C MET A 1 -4.06 -24.66 -9.35
N ILE A 2 -4.17 -25.61 -8.43
CA ILE A 2 -3.01 -26.29 -7.79
C ILE A 2 -3.04 -27.76 -8.18
N GLU A 3 -1.94 -28.24 -8.74
CA GLU A 3 -1.76 -29.63 -9.15
C GLU A 3 -0.64 -30.27 -8.32
N THR A 4 -0.81 -31.54 -7.96
CA THR A 4 0.17 -32.33 -7.19
C THR A 4 0.69 -33.46 -8.05
N GLY A 5 2.03 -33.63 -8.12
CA GLY A 5 2.69 -34.69 -8.86
C GLY A 5 2.44 -36.08 -8.29
N GLU A 6 2.78 -37.11 -9.09
CA GLU A 6 2.49 -38.53 -8.75
C GLU A 6 3.10 -38.97 -7.40
N THR A 7 4.25 -38.44 -7.03
CA THR A 7 4.93 -38.78 -5.76
C THR A 7 4.38 -38.01 -4.55
N GLY A 8 3.48 -37.02 -4.76
CA GLY A 8 3.03 -36.11 -3.70
C GLY A 8 4.09 -35.13 -3.21
N ARG A 9 5.21 -34.97 -3.94
CA ARG A 9 6.35 -34.14 -3.54
C ARG A 9 6.64 -32.97 -4.51
N THR A 10 5.88 -32.84 -5.59
CA THR A 10 5.97 -31.73 -6.56
C THR A 10 4.63 -31.05 -6.66
N TRP A 11 4.61 -29.73 -6.58
CA TRP A 11 3.39 -28.93 -6.69
C TRP A 11 3.56 -27.87 -7.76
N LEU A 12 2.50 -27.68 -8.56
CA LEU A 12 2.39 -26.64 -9.57
C LEU A 12 1.18 -25.76 -9.27
N LEU A 13 1.42 -24.48 -9.05
CA LEU A 13 0.40 -23.46 -8.93
C LEU A 13 0.32 -22.71 -10.27
N THR A 14 -0.89 -22.67 -10.87
CA THR A 14 -1.13 -22.06 -12.17
C THR A 14 -2.10 -20.89 -12.03
N GLY A 15 -1.67 -19.71 -12.44
CA GLY A 15 -2.44 -18.46 -12.47
C GLY A 15 -2.97 -18.11 -13.85
N ALA A 16 -3.25 -16.82 -14.09
CA ALA A 16 -3.80 -16.32 -15.35
C ALA A 16 -2.85 -16.49 -16.54
N THR A 17 -1.56 -16.17 -16.40
CA THR A 17 -0.54 -16.25 -17.47
C THR A 17 0.75 -16.94 -17.05
N GLY A 18 0.98 -17.06 -15.74
CA GLY A 18 2.17 -17.63 -15.12
C GLY A 18 1.93 -18.89 -14.35
N SER A 19 3.01 -19.51 -13.87
CA SER A 19 2.99 -20.62 -12.94
C SER A 19 4.18 -20.58 -11.98
N TYR A 20 3.98 -21.24 -10.83
CA TYR A 20 4.95 -21.40 -9.76
C TYR A 20 5.07 -22.87 -9.39
N ALA A 21 6.27 -23.42 -9.39
CA ALA A 21 6.50 -24.82 -9.10
C ALA A 21 7.53 -25.00 -7.98
N LEU A 22 7.29 -25.96 -7.11
CA LEU A 22 8.15 -26.33 -6.01
C LEU A 22 8.24 -27.85 -5.82
N HIS A 23 9.32 -28.30 -5.22
CA HIS A 23 9.59 -29.72 -5.00
C HIS A 23 10.21 -29.97 -3.63
N LEU A 24 9.73 -31.02 -2.99
CA LEU A 24 10.29 -31.56 -1.73
C LEU A 24 11.24 -32.71 -2.06
N THR A 25 12.53 -32.55 -1.77
CA THR A 25 13.54 -33.58 -1.99
C THR A 25 13.39 -34.75 -1.00
N ASP A 26 14.10 -35.86 -1.25
CA ASP A 26 14.14 -37.02 -0.35
C ASP A 26 14.81 -36.70 1.02
N ARG A 27 15.43 -35.50 1.12
CA ARG A 27 16.02 -34.98 2.37
C ARG A 27 15.14 -33.97 3.08
N ASP A 28 13.87 -33.88 2.67
CA ASP A 28 12.89 -32.92 3.20
C ASP A 28 13.27 -31.43 2.95
N GLU A 29 14.11 -31.15 1.95
CA GLU A 29 14.42 -29.79 1.49
C GLU A 29 13.37 -29.34 0.49
N LEU A 30 12.66 -28.25 0.77
CA LEU A 30 11.66 -27.68 -0.13
C LEU A 30 12.32 -26.66 -1.06
N LEU A 31 12.41 -27.00 -2.33
CA LEU A 31 13.12 -26.24 -3.35
C LEU A 31 12.17 -25.55 -4.32
N HIS A 32 12.51 -24.34 -4.68
CA HIS A 32 11.96 -23.62 -5.83
C HIS A 32 12.40 -24.25 -7.14
N LEU A 33 11.46 -24.50 -8.02
CA LEU A 33 11.73 -25.05 -9.37
C LEU A 33 11.52 -24.02 -10.47
N HIS A 34 10.41 -23.28 -10.41
CA HIS A 34 10.00 -22.39 -11.50
C HIS A 34 9.11 -21.26 -11.00
N TRP A 35 9.37 -20.08 -11.48
CA TRP A 35 8.48 -18.91 -11.39
C TRP A 35 8.58 -18.14 -12.72
N GLY A 36 7.51 -18.13 -13.51
CA GLY A 36 7.56 -17.56 -14.84
C GLY A 36 6.36 -17.94 -15.71
N PRO A 37 6.55 -18.07 -17.04
CA PRO A 37 5.49 -18.48 -17.96
C PRO A 37 4.85 -19.81 -17.54
N ARG A 38 3.62 -20.04 -17.95
CA ARG A 38 2.94 -21.31 -17.69
C ARG A 38 3.75 -22.51 -18.17
N ILE A 39 3.91 -23.49 -17.29
CA ILE A 39 4.39 -24.83 -17.57
C ILE A 39 3.32 -25.85 -17.20
N THR A 40 3.50 -27.10 -17.59
CA THR A 40 2.66 -28.22 -17.17
C THR A 40 3.26 -28.93 -15.95
N LEU A 41 2.44 -29.70 -15.22
CA LEU A 41 2.93 -30.51 -14.11
C LEU A 41 4.03 -31.49 -14.56
N ALA A 42 3.89 -32.10 -15.74
CA ALA A 42 4.93 -32.99 -16.29
C ALA A 42 6.29 -32.26 -16.51
N VAL A 43 6.26 -30.97 -16.87
CA VAL A 43 7.49 -30.15 -16.96
C VAL A 43 8.04 -29.86 -15.57
N ALA A 44 7.19 -29.56 -14.58
CA ALA A 44 7.63 -29.38 -13.20
C ALA A 44 8.28 -30.65 -12.62
N GLU A 45 7.69 -31.83 -12.88
CA GLU A 45 8.26 -33.12 -12.48
C GLU A 45 9.58 -33.42 -13.21
N ALA A 46 9.70 -33.07 -14.47
CA ALA A 46 10.97 -33.17 -15.22
C ALA A 46 12.06 -32.24 -14.66
N LEU A 47 11.70 -31.03 -14.21
CA LEU A 47 12.62 -30.13 -13.52
C LEU A 47 13.07 -30.70 -12.16
N ALA A 48 12.13 -31.28 -11.40
CA ALA A 48 12.41 -31.94 -10.14
C ALA A 48 13.34 -33.16 -10.28
N ALA A 49 13.20 -33.91 -11.38
CA ALA A 49 14.03 -35.07 -11.70
C ALA A 49 15.37 -34.70 -12.35
N ALA A 50 15.62 -33.43 -12.63
CA ALA A 50 16.89 -33.00 -13.22
C ALA A 50 18.07 -33.34 -12.27
N PRO A 51 19.21 -33.79 -12.79
CA PRO A 51 20.33 -34.15 -11.94
C PRO A 51 20.81 -32.93 -11.13
N ASP A 52 21.24 -33.20 -9.91
CA ASP A 52 21.89 -32.19 -9.05
C ASP A 52 22.97 -31.43 -9.82
N LEU A 53 23.08 -30.17 -9.52
CA LEU A 53 24.17 -29.36 -10.07
C LEU A 53 25.52 -29.98 -9.70
N PRO A 54 26.51 -29.92 -10.61
CA PRO A 54 27.84 -30.43 -10.28
C PRO A 54 28.36 -29.78 -9.01
N PHE A 55 29.05 -30.56 -8.19
CA PHE A 55 29.71 -30.09 -6.98
C PHE A 55 30.59 -28.86 -7.27
N ARG A 56 30.32 -27.76 -6.55
CA ARG A 56 31.00 -26.46 -6.74
C ARG A 56 31.98 -26.12 -5.62
N GLY A 57 32.57 -27.11 -4.99
CA GLY A 57 33.57 -26.91 -3.92
C GLY A 57 32.95 -26.48 -2.61
N PHE A 58 33.03 -25.21 -2.25
CA PHE A 58 32.55 -24.66 -0.97
C PHE A 58 31.17 -23.99 -1.04
N GLU A 59 30.57 -23.95 -2.21
CA GLU A 59 29.24 -23.32 -2.40
C GLU A 59 28.12 -24.28 -2.03
N SER A 60 27.06 -23.74 -1.42
CA SER A 60 25.84 -24.49 -1.09
C SER A 60 25.00 -24.71 -2.35
N GLN A 61 24.37 -25.88 -2.44
CA GLN A 61 23.36 -26.16 -3.47
C GLN A 61 21.97 -25.68 -3.07
N LEU A 62 21.78 -25.30 -1.80
CA LEU A 62 20.50 -24.84 -1.25
C LEU A 62 20.33 -23.32 -1.36
N ASP A 63 21.46 -22.58 -1.31
CA ASP A 63 21.44 -21.11 -1.31
C ASP A 63 20.75 -20.54 -2.54
N GLY A 64 19.72 -19.69 -2.31
CA GLY A 64 18.90 -19.07 -3.34
C GLY A 64 17.89 -20.01 -4.02
N ARG A 65 17.72 -21.22 -3.51
CA ARG A 65 16.81 -22.25 -4.08
C ARG A 65 15.79 -22.75 -3.07
N GLU A 66 16.09 -22.70 -1.76
CA GLU A 66 15.11 -23.09 -0.75
C GLU A 66 13.95 -22.10 -0.68
N GLU A 67 12.75 -22.64 -0.57
CA GLU A 67 11.52 -21.87 -0.40
C GLU A 67 11.48 -21.10 0.93
N TYR A 68 12.13 -21.63 1.96
CA TYR A 68 12.16 -21.01 3.29
C TYR A 68 13.48 -21.34 4.01
N PRO A 69 14.58 -20.68 3.66
CA PRO A 69 15.88 -20.93 4.24
C PRO A 69 15.90 -20.62 5.75
N VAL A 70 16.60 -21.46 6.51
CA VAL A 70 16.74 -21.35 7.97
C VAL A 70 18.22 -21.32 8.37
N GLU A 71 18.51 -20.98 9.60
CA GLU A 71 19.85 -21.16 10.15
C GLU A 71 20.19 -22.64 10.31
N GLY A 72 21.41 -23.00 9.96
CA GLY A 72 21.96 -24.36 10.14
C GLY A 72 22.15 -25.13 8.83
N GLY A 73 22.96 -26.19 8.90
CA GLY A 73 23.38 -26.93 7.73
C GLY A 73 24.23 -26.11 6.76
N PRO A 74 24.35 -26.54 5.49
CA PRO A 74 25.13 -25.81 4.48
C PRO A 74 24.33 -24.67 3.85
N ARG A 75 23.89 -23.70 4.66
CA ARG A 75 23.10 -22.52 4.25
C ARG A 75 23.83 -21.26 4.67
N PHE A 76 24.18 -20.41 3.72
CA PHE A 76 25.00 -19.22 3.92
C PHE A 76 24.26 -17.93 3.50
N VAL A 77 23.05 -18.07 2.95
CA VAL A 77 22.15 -16.95 2.62
C VAL A 77 21.46 -16.41 3.88
N ARG A 78 20.80 -15.27 3.75
CA ARG A 78 19.97 -14.74 4.82
C ARG A 78 18.81 -15.71 5.13
N PRO A 79 18.66 -16.15 6.38
CA PRO A 79 17.57 -17.03 6.75
C PRO A 79 16.23 -16.26 6.77
N ALA A 80 15.16 -16.94 6.40
CA ALA A 80 13.78 -16.45 6.57
C ALA A 80 13.29 -16.66 8.01
N LEU A 81 13.77 -17.71 8.70
CA LEU A 81 13.49 -17.95 10.11
C LEU A 81 14.79 -18.03 10.89
N SER A 82 14.81 -17.35 12.04
CA SER A 82 15.89 -17.45 13.02
C SER A 82 15.30 -17.54 14.43
N VAL A 83 15.60 -18.62 15.13
CA VAL A 83 15.08 -18.94 16.45
C VAL A 83 16.22 -19.07 17.44
N ARG A 84 16.07 -18.47 18.61
CA ARG A 84 17.01 -18.65 19.71
C ARG A 84 16.45 -19.68 20.71
N THR A 85 17.19 -20.74 20.90
CA THR A 85 17.00 -21.69 21.99
C THR A 85 18.27 -21.75 22.84
N PRO A 86 18.19 -22.15 24.14
CA PRO A 86 19.37 -22.18 25.01
C PRO A 86 20.45 -23.17 24.56
N GLU A 87 20.06 -24.26 23.91
CA GLU A 87 20.92 -25.43 23.71
C GLU A 87 21.35 -25.63 22.25
N VAL A 88 20.55 -25.19 21.28
CA VAL A 88 20.75 -25.48 19.85
C VAL A 88 20.64 -24.21 19.02
N ARG A 89 21.64 -23.97 18.16
CA ARG A 89 21.56 -23.01 17.08
C ARG A 89 21.43 -23.73 15.75
N GLY A 90 20.44 -23.35 14.97
CA GLY A 90 20.14 -23.98 13.70
C GLY A 90 18.90 -24.85 13.78
N THR A 91 18.18 -24.93 12.67
CA THR A 91 16.90 -25.66 12.52
C THR A 91 17.08 -26.77 11.48
N GLU A 92 16.57 -27.95 11.77
CA GLU A 92 16.54 -29.08 10.87
C GLU A 92 15.10 -29.55 10.68
N TRP A 93 14.57 -29.34 9.48
CA TRP A 93 13.20 -29.66 9.16
C TRP A 93 13.02 -31.14 8.82
N ALA A 94 12.00 -31.76 9.41
CA ALA A 94 11.40 -32.99 8.96
C ALA A 94 10.05 -32.66 8.32
N TYR A 95 9.79 -33.14 7.11
CA TYR A 95 8.50 -32.99 6.45
C TYR A 95 7.42 -33.73 7.24
N ALA A 96 6.28 -33.11 7.45
CA ALA A 96 5.15 -33.69 8.16
C ALA A 96 4.01 -34.06 7.20
N GLU A 97 3.50 -33.07 6.46
CA GLU A 97 2.36 -33.28 5.56
C GLU A 97 2.25 -32.12 4.55
N ALA A 98 1.50 -32.35 3.46
CA ALA A 98 1.02 -31.30 2.58
C ALA A 98 -0.48 -31.48 2.31
N ALA A 99 -1.21 -30.39 2.23
CA ALA A 99 -2.63 -30.35 1.92
C ALA A 99 -2.94 -29.27 0.89
N VAL A 100 -3.87 -29.57 -0.03
CA VAL A 100 -4.43 -28.61 -0.97
C VAL A 100 -5.91 -28.42 -0.63
N GLU A 101 -6.30 -27.19 -0.27
CA GLU A 101 -7.67 -26.84 0.06
C GLU A 101 -8.10 -25.63 -0.78
N GLY A 102 -8.92 -25.87 -1.81
CA GLY A 102 -9.34 -24.84 -2.75
C GLY A 102 -8.16 -24.24 -3.54
N ASP A 103 -7.88 -22.99 -3.33
CA ASP A 103 -6.79 -22.24 -3.97
C ASP A 103 -5.52 -22.12 -3.09
N GLU A 104 -5.47 -22.85 -1.98
CA GLU A 104 -4.36 -22.85 -1.02
C GLU A 104 -3.62 -24.19 -0.97
N LEU A 105 -2.29 -24.14 -1.02
CA LEU A 105 -1.38 -25.24 -0.69
C LEU A 105 -0.74 -24.92 0.67
N ARG A 106 -0.84 -25.86 1.60
CA ARG A 106 -0.17 -25.83 2.91
C ARG A 106 0.85 -26.97 2.97
N ILE A 107 2.11 -26.66 3.33
CA ILE A 107 3.16 -27.66 3.54
C ILE A 107 3.71 -27.49 4.95
N ALA A 108 3.69 -28.56 5.74
CA ALA A 108 4.06 -28.54 7.15
C ALA A 108 5.35 -29.30 7.42
N PHE A 109 6.13 -28.76 8.35
CA PHE A 109 7.41 -29.28 8.83
C PHE A 109 7.49 -29.23 10.35
N SER A 110 8.37 -30.03 10.93
CA SER A 110 8.68 -29.99 12.37
C SER A 110 10.19 -30.13 12.61
N ASP A 111 10.65 -29.51 13.70
CA ASP A 111 11.97 -29.77 14.31
C ASP A 111 11.72 -30.25 15.75
N SER A 112 11.96 -31.54 15.98
CA SER A 112 11.70 -32.17 17.28
C SER A 112 12.69 -31.75 18.37
N VAL A 113 13.88 -31.30 18.01
CA VAL A 113 14.92 -30.86 18.96
C VAL A 113 14.59 -29.45 19.49
N GLN A 114 14.20 -28.54 18.60
CA GLN A 114 13.77 -27.19 18.97
C GLN A 114 12.29 -27.12 19.36
N GLN A 115 11.54 -28.19 19.22
CA GLN A 115 10.09 -28.23 19.43
C GLN A 115 9.34 -27.19 18.58
N LEU A 116 9.79 -27.00 17.34
CA LEU A 116 9.20 -26.10 16.36
C LEU A 116 8.26 -26.84 15.41
N ALA A 117 7.16 -26.18 15.04
CA ALA A 117 6.41 -26.51 13.86
C ALA A 117 6.35 -25.31 12.91
N LEU A 118 6.43 -25.59 11.63
CA LEU A 118 6.33 -24.61 10.55
C LEU A 118 5.27 -25.07 9.56
N ALA A 119 4.36 -24.19 9.17
CA ALA A 119 3.54 -24.38 7.98
C ALA A 119 3.80 -23.25 6.99
N LEU A 120 4.10 -23.62 5.75
CA LEU A 120 4.24 -22.69 4.62
C LEU A 120 2.95 -22.73 3.82
N HIS A 121 2.41 -21.55 3.55
CA HIS A 121 1.16 -21.37 2.85
C HIS A 121 1.39 -20.67 1.52
N TYR A 122 0.75 -21.16 0.46
CA TYR A 122 0.80 -20.63 -0.89
C TYR A 122 -0.62 -20.53 -1.42
N ARG A 123 -1.04 -19.37 -1.88
CA ARG A 123 -2.34 -19.17 -2.54
C ARG A 123 -2.14 -18.52 -3.89
N MET A 124 -2.76 -19.09 -4.92
CA MET A 124 -2.77 -18.54 -6.28
C MET A 124 -4.13 -18.76 -6.92
N ARG A 125 -4.82 -17.66 -7.23
CA ARG A 125 -6.15 -17.69 -7.83
C ARG A 125 -6.05 -17.81 -9.34
N ASP A 126 -7.06 -18.44 -9.96
CA ASP A 126 -7.08 -18.70 -11.40
C ASP A 126 -7.16 -17.42 -12.25
N ASP A 127 -7.71 -16.35 -11.69
CA ASP A 127 -7.90 -15.05 -12.33
C ASP A 127 -6.72 -14.09 -12.15
N SER A 128 -5.65 -14.52 -11.46
CA SER A 128 -4.52 -13.68 -11.09
C SER A 128 -3.19 -14.42 -11.26
N ASP A 129 -2.11 -13.65 -11.49
CA ASP A 129 -0.73 -14.15 -11.43
C ASP A 129 -0.04 -13.79 -10.10
N VAL A 130 -0.78 -13.20 -9.16
CA VAL A 130 -0.26 -12.92 -7.81
C VAL A 130 -0.33 -14.17 -6.96
N ILE A 131 0.81 -14.50 -6.36
CA ILE A 131 0.96 -15.58 -5.37
C ILE A 131 1.05 -14.94 -4.00
N GLU A 132 0.13 -15.30 -3.12
CA GLU A 132 0.18 -14.92 -1.71
C GLU A 132 0.95 -16.01 -0.95
N ARG A 133 1.97 -15.60 -0.17
CA ARG A 133 2.76 -16.51 0.67
C ARG A 133 2.81 -15.98 2.10
N TRP A 134 2.68 -16.89 3.06
CA TRP A 134 2.89 -16.63 4.49
C TRP A 134 3.34 -17.90 5.20
N ALA A 135 3.81 -17.73 6.43
CA ALA A 135 4.26 -18.81 7.28
C ALA A 135 3.55 -18.77 8.62
N THR A 136 3.31 -19.95 9.18
CA THR A 136 2.84 -20.14 10.56
C THR A 136 3.92 -20.88 11.33
N VAL A 137 4.42 -20.27 12.41
CA VAL A 137 5.47 -20.82 13.29
C VAL A 137 4.85 -21.08 14.66
N SER A 138 5.00 -22.29 15.17
CA SER A 138 4.42 -22.71 16.47
C SER A 138 5.47 -23.33 17.38
N HIS A 139 5.29 -23.14 18.69
CA HIS A 139 5.96 -23.95 19.71
C HIS A 139 5.17 -25.25 19.89
N ALA A 140 5.68 -26.34 19.30
CA ALA A 140 5.00 -27.64 19.27
C ALA A 140 5.16 -28.47 20.55
N GLY A 141 6.00 -28.03 21.48
CA GLY A 141 6.20 -28.73 22.76
C GLY A 141 5.02 -28.57 23.71
N PRO A 142 4.75 -29.58 24.56
CA PRO A 142 3.71 -29.49 25.59
C PRO A 142 4.12 -28.64 26.79
N ASP A 143 5.43 -28.44 26.98
CA ASP A 143 6.07 -27.70 28.06
C ASP A 143 7.46 -27.21 27.61
N GLY A 144 8.15 -26.44 28.44
CA GLY A 144 9.49 -25.96 28.18
C GLY A 144 9.61 -24.42 28.20
N PRO A 145 10.82 -23.89 27.97
CA PRO A 145 11.03 -22.46 27.88
C PRO A 145 10.41 -21.89 26.60
N PRO A 146 9.98 -20.62 26.60
CA PRO A 146 9.50 -19.99 25.39
C PRO A 146 10.55 -19.98 24.27
N LEU A 147 10.13 -20.15 23.03
CA LEU A 147 10.96 -19.97 21.85
C LEU A 147 11.06 -18.47 21.55
N GLU A 148 12.29 -17.97 21.39
CA GLU A 148 12.51 -16.59 20.99
C GLU A 148 12.69 -16.50 19.48
N LEU A 149 11.68 -15.97 18.79
CA LEU A 149 11.77 -15.67 17.37
C LEU A 149 12.58 -14.40 17.19
N LEU A 150 13.79 -14.50 16.65
CA LEU A 150 14.61 -13.36 16.28
C LEU A 150 14.13 -12.78 14.95
N ARG A 151 13.71 -13.68 14.05
CA ARG A 151 13.18 -13.39 12.72
C ARG A 151 12.17 -14.45 12.32
N ALA A 152 11.09 -14.02 11.69
CA ALA A 152 10.16 -14.86 10.96
C ALA A 152 9.66 -14.08 9.75
N ASP A 153 10.37 -14.20 8.62
CA ASP A 153 9.94 -13.61 7.36
C ASP A 153 8.75 -14.39 6.79
N ALA A 154 7.90 -13.74 6.03
CA ALA A 154 6.69 -14.34 5.49
C ALA A 154 7.01 -15.36 4.38
N ALA A 155 8.04 -15.06 3.57
CA ALA A 155 8.50 -15.90 2.49
C ALA A 155 9.94 -15.55 2.09
N ALA A 156 10.58 -16.48 1.37
CA ALA A 156 11.73 -16.22 0.52
C ALA A 156 11.35 -16.52 -0.93
N TRP A 157 11.59 -15.56 -1.82
CA TRP A 157 11.35 -15.68 -3.26
C TRP A 157 12.68 -15.93 -3.95
N ALA A 158 12.75 -16.95 -4.81
CA ALA A 158 13.92 -17.27 -5.61
C ALA A 158 13.72 -16.79 -7.05
N LEU A 159 14.68 -16.06 -7.60
CA LEU A 159 14.69 -15.65 -8.99
C LEU A 159 15.78 -16.39 -9.74
N PRO A 160 15.59 -16.70 -11.03
CA PRO A 160 16.57 -17.45 -11.82
C PRO A 160 17.91 -16.71 -11.95
N ALA A 161 18.99 -17.45 -12.19
CA ALA A 161 20.28 -16.85 -12.48
C ALA A 161 20.24 -16.04 -13.78
N ARG A 162 20.77 -14.82 -13.75
CA ARG A 162 20.92 -13.90 -14.89
C ARG A 162 22.28 -13.19 -14.78
N ASP A 163 22.74 -12.64 -15.91
CA ASP A 163 24.01 -11.88 -15.93
C ASP A 163 23.93 -10.58 -15.13
N GLY A 164 22.77 -9.99 -15.03
CA GLY A 164 22.51 -8.80 -14.23
C GLY A 164 21.04 -8.65 -13.86
N TRP A 165 20.78 -7.89 -12.80
CA TRP A 165 19.44 -7.52 -12.34
C TRP A 165 19.35 -6.03 -12.10
N ARG A 166 18.23 -5.41 -12.49
CA ARG A 166 17.87 -4.06 -12.10
C ARG A 166 16.77 -4.09 -11.05
N LEU A 167 17.03 -3.48 -9.90
CA LEU A 167 16.09 -3.35 -8.81
C LEU A 167 15.31 -2.04 -8.92
N SER A 168 14.00 -2.14 -8.88
CA SER A 168 13.06 -1.02 -8.77
C SER A 168 12.46 -1.01 -7.36
N HIS A 169 12.39 0.18 -6.74
CA HIS A 169 11.73 0.39 -5.47
C HIS A 169 11.21 1.83 -5.36
N LEU A 170 10.31 2.06 -4.42
CA LEU A 170 9.76 3.38 -4.12
C LEU A 170 10.40 3.90 -2.85
N HIS A 171 10.97 5.10 -2.93
CA HIS A 171 11.51 5.80 -1.76
C HIS A 171 10.87 7.17 -1.63
N GLY A 172 11.10 7.84 -0.49
CA GLY A 172 10.59 9.19 -0.34
C GLY A 172 10.87 9.78 1.03
N ARG A 173 10.13 10.81 1.30
CA ARG A 173 10.05 11.51 2.57
C ARG A 173 8.67 12.15 2.67
N TRP A 174 8.32 12.72 3.82
CA TRP A 174 7.12 13.53 3.94
C TRP A 174 7.04 14.59 2.82
N ALA A 175 5.88 14.70 2.21
CA ALA A 175 5.55 15.57 1.08
C ALA A 175 6.37 15.30 -0.22
N ALA A 176 7.03 14.15 -0.31
CA ALA A 176 7.69 13.65 -1.53
C ALA A 176 7.76 12.11 -1.47
N GLU A 177 6.64 11.48 -1.24
CA GLU A 177 6.47 10.03 -1.14
C GLU A 177 6.60 9.36 -2.51
N THR A 178 6.75 8.06 -2.50
CA THR A 178 6.64 7.16 -3.67
C THR A 178 7.51 7.51 -4.89
N GLN A 179 8.69 8.08 -4.67
CA GLN A 179 9.62 8.39 -5.77
C GLN A 179 10.24 7.10 -6.32
N LEU A 180 10.01 6.82 -7.60
CA LEU A 180 10.51 5.62 -8.26
C LEU A 180 12.02 5.69 -8.48
N VAL A 181 12.74 4.68 -7.96
CA VAL A 181 14.16 4.46 -8.21
C VAL A 181 14.36 3.12 -8.89
N ARG A 182 15.19 3.11 -9.92
CA ARG A 182 15.69 1.92 -10.60
C ARG A 182 17.21 1.96 -10.62
N SER A 183 17.86 0.92 -10.11
CA SER A 183 19.32 0.82 -10.04
C SER A 183 19.77 -0.61 -10.32
N GLU A 184 20.96 -0.78 -10.84
CA GLU A 184 21.60 -2.07 -10.94
C GLU A 184 21.66 -2.72 -9.54
N LEU A 185 21.35 -4.01 -9.47
CA LEU A 185 21.54 -4.81 -8.28
C LEU A 185 22.99 -5.32 -8.29
N THR A 186 23.69 -5.08 -7.21
CA THR A 186 25.08 -5.54 -7.04
C THR A 186 25.12 -6.76 -6.14
N TYR A 187 26.21 -7.56 -6.25
CA TYR A 187 26.42 -8.70 -5.35
C TYR A 187 26.37 -8.29 -3.88
N GLY A 188 25.78 -9.16 -3.08
CA GLY A 188 25.50 -8.88 -1.68
C GLY A 188 24.04 -8.57 -1.44
N GLU A 189 23.75 -7.77 -0.44
CA GLU A 189 22.39 -7.55 0.05
C GLU A 189 21.97 -6.07 -0.01
N LYS A 190 20.81 -5.81 -0.59
CA LYS A 190 20.10 -4.54 -0.49
C LYS A 190 18.90 -4.69 0.43
N VAL A 191 18.87 -3.92 1.53
CA VAL A 191 17.76 -3.95 2.49
C VAL A 191 16.94 -2.67 2.40
N LEU A 192 15.63 -2.82 2.28
CA LEU A 192 14.63 -1.77 2.44
C LEU A 192 13.86 -2.06 3.72
N SER A 193 13.63 -1.05 4.56
CA SER A 193 12.95 -1.27 5.84
C SER A 193 12.32 -0.02 6.40
N SER A 194 11.33 -0.21 7.28
CA SER A 194 10.88 0.80 8.23
C SER A 194 11.19 0.37 9.66
N ARG A 195 11.74 1.29 10.44
CA ARG A 195 12.04 1.14 11.88
C ARG A 195 11.17 2.09 12.72
N ARG A 196 9.98 2.45 12.21
CA ARG A 196 9.19 3.58 12.69
C ARG A 196 7.88 3.19 13.40
N GLY A 197 7.59 1.89 13.52
CA GLY A 197 6.31 1.40 14.05
C GLY A 197 5.15 1.49 13.03
N HIS A 198 5.41 2.05 11.84
CA HIS A 198 4.50 2.07 10.72
C HIS A 198 5.26 1.90 9.39
N THR A 199 4.54 1.77 8.28
CA THR A 199 5.11 1.54 6.94
C THR A 199 6.21 2.53 6.57
N GLY A 200 6.02 3.84 6.83
CA GLY A 200 7.00 4.92 6.71
C GLY A 200 7.04 5.55 5.33
N HIS A 201 7.44 6.85 5.28
CA HIS A 201 7.58 7.61 4.04
C HIS A 201 8.84 7.24 3.24
N GLN A 202 9.87 6.63 3.89
CA GLN A 202 11.18 6.40 3.26
C GLN A 202 11.13 5.34 2.18
N PHE A 203 10.37 4.29 2.41
CA PHE A 203 10.19 3.19 1.47
C PHE A 203 8.76 2.65 1.57
N LEU A 204 8.19 2.24 0.44
CA LEU A 204 7.04 1.35 0.44
C LEU A 204 7.53 -0.11 0.49
N PRO A 205 6.78 -1.02 1.10
CA PRO A 205 7.16 -2.44 1.20
C PRO A 205 6.90 -3.19 -0.12
N TRP A 206 7.53 -2.68 -1.19
CA TRP A 206 7.46 -3.20 -2.55
C TRP A 206 8.80 -3.11 -3.25
N VAL A 207 9.13 -4.15 -3.99
CA VAL A 207 10.27 -4.23 -4.90
C VAL A 207 9.84 -4.85 -6.22
N ALA A 208 10.53 -4.49 -7.31
CA ALA A 208 10.43 -5.21 -8.57
C ALA A 208 11.80 -5.35 -9.21
N LEU A 209 12.04 -6.49 -9.86
CA LEU A 209 13.30 -6.79 -10.53
C LEU A 209 13.05 -7.15 -11.98
N ASP A 210 13.93 -6.68 -12.85
CA ASP A 210 13.99 -7.08 -14.25
C ASP A 210 15.42 -7.45 -14.67
N ALA A 211 15.52 -8.43 -15.55
CA ALA A 211 16.82 -8.91 -16.02
C ALA A 211 17.49 -7.84 -16.89
N ASP A 212 18.78 -7.56 -16.63
CA ASP A 212 19.65 -6.69 -17.43
C ASP A 212 19.12 -5.27 -17.67
N GLY A 213 18.13 -4.83 -16.91
CA GLY A 213 17.46 -3.56 -17.13
C GLY A 213 16.68 -3.47 -18.43
N ALA A 214 16.30 -4.62 -19.02
CA ALA A 214 15.69 -4.69 -20.34
C ALA A 214 14.18 -4.43 -20.34
N ALA A 215 13.49 -4.56 -19.21
CA ALA A 215 12.06 -4.33 -19.18
C ALA A 215 11.71 -2.84 -19.37
N THR A 216 10.67 -2.63 -20.16
CA THR A 216 10.03 -1.34 -20.41
C THR A 216 8.65 -1.29 -19.74
N GLU A 217 7.84 -0.30 -20.05
CA GLU A 217 6.42 -0.30 -19.62
C GLU A 217 5.57 -1.37 -20.33
N GLU A 218 6.03 -1.92 -21.46
CA GLU A 218 5.24 -2.78 -22.33
C GLU A 218 5.84 -4.16 -22.59
N HIS A 219 7.11 -4.34 -22.33
CA HIS A 219 7.85 -5.55 -22.70
C HIS A 219 8.89 -5.91 -21.65
N GLY A 220 9.17 -7.19 -21.55
CA GLY A 220 10.20 -7.76 -20.70
C GLY A 220 9.65 -8.38 -19.43
N GLU A 221 10.42 -9.29 -18.84
CA GLU A 221 10.07 -9.98 -17.62
C GLU A 221 10.26 -9.07 -16.40
N VAL A 222 9.26 -9.02 -15.52
CA VAL A 222 9.28 -8.31 -14.25
C VAL A 222 8.83 -9.25 -13.15
N TYR A 223 9.62 -9.35 -12.09
CA TYR A 223 9.30 -10.04 -10.83
C TYR A 223 9.04 -8.99 -9.77
N GLY A 224 7.86 -8.96 -9.19
CA GLY A 224 7.46 -7.99 -8.16
C GLY A 224 7.12 -8.68 -6.84
N CYS A 225 7.49 -8.09 -5.70
CA CYS A 225 7.11 -8.57 -4.38
C CYS A 225 6.58 -7.42 -3.52
N ALA A 226 5.51 -7.66 -2.75
CA ALA A 226 4.87 -6.68 -1.90
C ALA A 226 4.41 -7.29 -0.57
N LEU A 227 4.75 -6.63 0.55
CA LEU A 227 4.44 -7.10 1.89
C LEU A 227 3.17 -6.42 2.43
N ALA A 228 2.26 -7.21 2.98
CA ALA A 228 0.98 -6.76 3.56
C ALA A 228 1.13 -6.48 5.07
N TRP A 229 1.91 -5.45 5.45
CA TRP A 229 2.16 -5.12 6.84
C TRP A 229 2.31 -3.62 7.07
N SER A 230 1.56 -3.08 8.03
CA SER A 230 1.51 -1.64 8.32
C SER A 230 2.40 -1.21 9.49
N GLY A 231 3.16 -2.11 10.09
CA GLY A 231 4.13 -1.84 11.16
C GLY A 231 5.55 -1.63 10.63
N SER A 232 6.54 -1.81 11.50
CA SER A 232 7.94 -1.94 11.08
C SER A 232 8.14 -3.21 10.26
N TRP A 233 8.92 -3.10 9.19
CA TRP A 233 9.09 -4.18 8.21
C TRP A 233 10.48 -4.15 7.59
N ARG A 234 10.82 -5.24 6.91
CA ARG A 234 12.03 -5.37 6.11
C ARG A 234 11.78 -6.23 4.89
N ILE A 235 12.35 -5.81 3.76
CA ILE A 235 12.57 -6.62 2.55
C ILE A 235 14.06 -6.59 2.26
N ALA A 236 14.67 -7.76 2.12
CA ALA A 236 16.08 -7.93 1.75
C ALA A 236 16.16 -8.62 0.39
N VAL A 237 16.89 -8.01 -0.54
CA VAL A 237 17.18 -8.53 -1.88
C VAL A 237 18.66 -8.87 -1.93
N GLN A 238 18.97 -10.15 -2.07
CA GLN A 238 20.35 -10.67 -2.09
C GLN A 238 20.68 -11.29 -3.44
N GLN A 239 21.69 -10.74 -4.12
CA GLN A 239 22.26 -11.36 -5.31
C GLN A 239 23.44 -12.24 -4.93
N LEU A 240 23.41 -13.50 -5.37
CA LEU A 240 24.39 -14.52 -5.08
C LEU A 240 25.47 -14.59 -6.18
N PRO A 241 26.65 -15.17 -5.89
CA PRO A 241 27.76 -15.24 -6.84
C PRO A 241 27.43 -16.00 -8.14
N ASP A 242 26.46 -16.91 -8.11
CA ASP A 242 26.02 -17.69 -9.28
C ASP A 242 24.92 -16.98 -10.10
N GLY A 243 24.58 -15.74 -9.74
CA GLY A 243 23.57 -14.92 -10.43
C GLY A 243 22.14 -15.17 -10.00
N LEU A 244 21.89 -16.10 -9.05
CA LEU A 244 20.59 -16.24 -8.40
C LEU A 244 20.28 -15.02 -7.54
N VAL A 245 19.00 -14.74 -7.35
CA VAL A 245 18.55 -13.69 -6.41
C VAL A 245 17.56 -14.30 -5.43
N GLN A 246 17.74 -14.00 -4.16
CA GLN A 246 16.81 -14.31 -3.08
C GLN A 246 16.18 -13.03 -2.55
N ILE A 247 14.85 -13.02 -2.37
CA ILE A 247 14.12 -11.90 -1.77
C ILE A 247 13.40 -12.42 -0.55
N THR A 248 13.77 -11.96 0.66
CA THR A 248 13.08 -12.27 1.90
C THR A 248 12.36 -11.04 2.42
N GLY A 249 11.24 -11.24 3.11
CA GLY A 249 10.49 -10.12 3.68
C GLY A 249 9.51 -10.52 4.76
N GLY A 250 9.35 -9.64 5.76
CA GLY A 250 8.47 -9.89 6.87
C GLY A 250 8.31 -8.70 7.81
N ALA A 251 7.51 -8.88 8.85
CA ALA A 251 7.34 -7.93 9.93
C ALA A 251 8.63 -7.83 10.77
N GLY A 252 8.83 -6.66 11.40
CA GLY A 252 10.07 -6.34 12.13
C GLY A 252 11.18 -5.86 11.19
N TYR A 253 12.22 -5.26 11.74
CA TYR A 253 13.26 -4.60 10.96
C TYR A 253 14.69 -5.12 11.24
N ASP A 254 14.92 -5.72 12.39
CA ASP A 254 16.22 -6.28 12.82
C ASP A 254 16.03 -7.67 13.45
N ASP A 255 17.13 -8.36 13.70
CA ASP A 255 17.19 -9.64 14.39
C ASP A 255 17.26 -9.45 15.92
N SER A 256 16.52 -8.48 16.44
CA SER A 256 16.55 -8.09 17.86
C SER A 256 15.59 -8.86 18.75
N GLY A 257 14.91 -9.85 18.19
CA GLY A 257 13.79 -10.54 18.82
C GLY A 257 12.45 -9.95 18.35
N LEU A 258 11.65 -10.79 17.71
CA LEU A 258 10.34 -10.42 17.21
C LEU A 258 9.26 -10.74 18.25
N LEU A 259 9.21 -12.00 18.66
CA LEU A 259 8.24 -12.56 19.60
C LEU A 259 8.88 -13.65 20.45
N ARG A 260 8.22 -13.97 21.58
CA ARG A 260 8.43 -15.21 22.33
C ARG A 260 7.17 -16.06 22.23
N LEU A 261 7.31 -17.32 21.86
CA LEU A 261 6.22 -18.28 21.80
C LEU A 261 6.30 -19.22 22.99
N ALA A 262 5.34 -19.17 23.89
CA ALA A 262 5.17 -20.16 24.92
C ALA A 262 4.69 -21.51 24.32
N PRO A 263 4.82 -22.63 25.05
CA PRO A 263 4.28 -23.92 24.61
C PRO A 263 2.84 -23.82 24.12
N GLY A 264 2.58 -24.29 22.90
CA GLY A 264 1.27 -24.23 22.24
C GLY A 264 0.94 -22.92 21.55
N GLU A 265 1.75 -21.87 21.70
CA GLU A 265 1.53 -20.60 20.99
C GLU A 265 2.00 -20.65 19.53
N THR A 266 1.36 -19.82 18.74
CA THR A 266 1.57 -19.75 17.29
C THR A 266 1.67 -18.30 16.84
N TYR A 267 2.60 -18.05 15.93
CA TYR A 267 2.70 -16.78 15.19
C TYR A 267 2.45 -17.02 13.72
N THR A 268 1.54 -16.25 13.13
CA THR A 268 1.30 -16.19 11.69
C THR A 268 1.88 -14.90 11.13
N THR A 269 2.75 -15.02 10.15
CA THR A 269 3.38 -13.87 9.48
C THR A 269 2.37 -13.12 8.60
N PRO A 270 2.60 -11.85 8.28
CA PRO A 270 1.84 -11.18 7.23
C PRO A 270 2.04 -11.86 5.88
N VAL A 271 1.15 -11.58 4.92
CA VAL A 271 1.32 -12.04 3.53
C VAL A 271 2.46 -11.27 2.86
N PHE A 272 3.35 -11.99 2.17
CA PHE A 272 4.33 -11.43 1.24
C PHE A 272 3.99 -11.93 -0.16
N ALA A 273 3.26 -11.10 -0.92
CA ALA A 273 2.77 -11.42 -2.24
C ALA A 273 3.87 -11.30 -3.30
N GLY A 274 3.84 -12.16 -4.30
CA GLY A 274 4.76 -12.16 -5.44
C GLY A 274 4.02 -12.17 -6.78
N LEU A 275 4.55 -11.49 -7.79
CA LEU A 275 4.00 -11.40 -9.14
C LEU A 275 5.10 -11.55 -10.18
N TRP A 276 4.87 -12.36 -11.21
CA TRP A 276 5.63 -12.38 -12.45
C TRP A 276 4.79 -11.82 -13.60
N SER A 277 5.41 -11.07 -14.51
CA SER A 277 4.77 -10.58 -15.73
C SER A 277 5.77 -10.53 -16.87
N ALA A 278 5.35 -10.93 -18.09
CA ALA A 278 6.12 -10.77 -19.32
C ALA A 278 5.85 -9.46 -20.06
N GLU A 279 4.85 -8.68 -19.59
CA GLU A 279 4.36 -7.46 -20.25
C GLU A 279 4.98 -6.18 -19.69
N GLY A 280 6.21 -6.26 -19.19
CA GLY A 280 6.93 -5.13 -18.61
C GLY A 280 6.31 -4.58 -17.31
N PHE A 281 6.77 -3.40 -16.90
CA PHE A 281 6.30 -2.76 -15.67
C PHE A 281 4.83 -2.33 -15.72
N GLY A 282 4.34 -1.92 -16.88
CA GLY A 282 2.92 -1.59 -17.06
C GLY A 282 2.02 -2.80 -16.92
N GLY A 283 2.41 -3.95 -17.50
CA GLY A 283 1.71 -5.22 -17.31
C GLY A 283 1.69 -5.66 -15.84
N ALA A 284 2.85 -5.63 -15.21
CA ALA A 284 2.96 -5.94 -13.77
C ALA A 284 2.07 -5.02 -12.92
N SER A 285 2.06 -3.71 -13.18
CA SER A 285 1.18 -2.77 -12.46
C SER A 285 -0.30 -3.10 -12.66
N ARG A 286 -0.74 -3.35 -13.90
CA ARG A 286 -2.14 -3.72 -14.18
C ARG A 286 -2.55 -5.02 -13.46
N ALA A 287 -1.67 -6.01 -13.41
CA ALA A 287 -1.92 -7.25 -12.68
C ALA A 287 -2.04 -7.02 -11.16
N TRP A 288 -1.14 -6.22 -10.56
CA TRP A 288 -1.24 -5.78 -9.16
C TRP A 288 -2.55 -5.04 -8.88
N HIS A 289 -2.96 -4.11 -9.77
CA HIS A 289 -4.19 -3.34 -9.62
C HIS A 289 -5.43 -4.22 -9.68
N ALA A 290 -5.51 -5.11 -10.67
CA ALA A 290 -6.64 -6.01 -10.83
C ALA A 290 -6.80 -6.94 -9.62
N TRP A 291 -5.69 -7.53 -9.15
CA TRP A 291 -5.70 -8.40 -7.97
C TRP A 291 -6.12 -7.64 -6.70
N GLN A 292 -5.60 -6.42 -6.47
CA GLN A 292 -5.99 -5.62 -5.31
C GLN A 292 -7.47 -5.26 -5.33
N LEU A 293 -8.00 -4.88 -6.48
CA LEU A 293 -9.42 -4.54 -6.62
C LEU A 293 -10.33 -5.76 -6.44
N ALA A 294 -9.90 -6.95 -6.85
CA ALA A 294 -10.68 -8.17 -6.72
C ALA A 294 -10.60 -8.83 -5.33
N HIS A 295 -9.45 -8.70 -4.64
CA HIS A 295 -9.13 -9.57 -3.51
C HIS A 295 -8.59 -8.86 -2.26
N VAL A 296 -8.28 -7.58 -2.32
CA VAL A 296 -7.68 -6.84 -1.18
C VAL A 296 -8.57 -5.69 -0.74
N VAL A 297 -8.91 -4.76 -1.65
CA VAL A 297 -9.59 -3.51 -1.31
C VAL A 297 -11.07 -3.75 -1.03
N PRO A 298 -11.59 -3.36 0.14
CA PRO A 298 -13.02 -3.51 0.43
C PRO A 298 -13.87 -2.58 -0.44
N GLY A 299 -15.09 -3.03 -0.77
CA GLY A 299 -16.05 -2.24 -1.53
C GLY A 299 -15.53 -1.78 -2.90
N ALA A 300 -14.70 -2.62 -3.56
CA ALA A 300 -14.05 -2.27 -4.83
C ALA A 300 -15.03 -2.04 -6.00
N GLU A 301 -16.27 -2.42 -5.91
CA GLU A 301 -17.27 -2.23 -6.97
C GLU A 301 -17.89 -0.82 -7.00
N SER A 302 -17.94 -0.15 -5.83
CA SER A 302 -18.57 1.19 -5.72
C SER A 302 -17.59 2.28 -6.12
N LEU A 303 -17.99 3.26 -6.91
CA LEU A 303 -17.17 4.44 -7.21
C LEU A 303 -16.94 5.28 -5.96
N ARG A 304 -15.73 5.80 -5.81
CA ARG A 304 -15.42 6.74 -4.72
C ARG A 304 -16.02 8.10 -5.03
N PRO A 305 -16.60 8.77 -4.03
CA PRO A 305 -17.20 10.09 -4.21
C PRO A 305 -16.16 11.18 -4.44
N VAL A 306 -16.55 12.29 -5.05
CA VAL A 306 -15.80 13.53 -5.01
C VAL A 306 -15.89 14.10 -3.60
N LEU A 307 -14.74 14.23 -2.92
CA LEU A 307 -14.71 14.68 -1.54
C LEU A 307 -14.27 16.14 -1.40
N TYR A 308 -14.74 16.81 -0.34
CA TYR A 308 -14.14 18.02 0.20
C TYR A 308 -13.57 17.73 1.60
N ASN A 309 -12.39 18.26 1.89
CA ASN A 309 -11.77 18.17 3.22
C ASN A 309 -11.44 19.57 3.73
N SER A 310 -11.77 19.86 4.98
CA SER A 310 -11.67 21.21 5.56
C SER A 310 -10.25 21.60 6.02
N TRP A 311 -9.27 20.68 6.05
CA TRP A 311 -7.96 20.93 6.68
C TRP A 311 -7.22 22.15 6.14
N GLU A 312 -7.04 22.24 4.82
CA GLU A 312 -6.29 23.35 4.23
C GLU A 312 -7.04 24.68 4.28
N ALA A 313 -8.36 24.65 4.46
CA ALA A 313 -9.18 25.86 4.62
C ALA A 313 -9.13 26.40 6.06
N THR A 314 -9.16 25.56 7.08
CA THR A 314 -9.40 25.98 8.45
C THR A 314 -8.29 25.66 9.45
N GLY A 315 -7.48 24.62 9.16
CA GLY A 315 -6.51 24.11 10.12
C GLY A 315 -7.13 23.87 11.49
N PHE A 316 -6.54 24.42 12.55
CA PHE A 316 -7.05 24.31 13.91
C PHE A 316 -8.11 25.37 14.28
N ASP A 317 -8.37 26.34 13.43
CA ASP A 317 -9.38 27.38 13.65
C ASP A 317 -10.71 26.98 13.01
N ILE A 318 -11.38 26.00 13.62
CA ILE A 318 -12.61 25.41 13.13
C ILE A 318 -13.83 25.90 13.94
N ALA A 319 -14.91 26.25 13.25
CA ALA A 319 -16.19 26.59 13.85
C ALA A 319 -17.34 26.02 13.03
N GLU A 320 -18.45 25.64 13.67
CA GLU A 320 -19.60 25.02 13.01
C GLU A 320 -20.15 25.88 11.87
N ASP A 321 -20.33 27.20 12.09
CA ASP A 321 -20.86 28.12 11.05
C ASP A 321 -19.95 28.21 9.83
N GLN A 322 -18.62 28.18 10.04
CA GLN A 322 -17.64 28.16 8.95
C GLN A 322 -17.74 26.84 8.15
N GLN A 323 -17.86 25.71 8.84
CA GLN A 323 -18.02 24.41 8.19
C GLN A 323 -19.33 24.36 7.37
N ARG A 324 -20.43 24.96 7.88
CA ARG A 324 -21.69 25.10 7.15
C ARG A 324 -21.52 25.93 5.87
N ALA A 325 -20.81 27.06 5.95
CA ALA A 325 -20.53 27.90 4.79
C ALA A 325 -19.72 27.15 3.71
N LEU A 326 -18.69 26.42 4.13
CA LEU A 326 -17.89 25.56 3.24
C LEU A 326 -18.74 24.44 2.61
N ALA A 327 -19.59 23.79 3.40
CA ALA A 327 -20.46 22.72 2.92
C ALA A 327 -21.45 23.20 1.83
N VAL A 328 -22.04 24.39 2.01
CA VAL A 328 -22.93 24.99 1.00
C VAL A 328 -22.20 25.22 -0.33
N ARG A 329 -20.95 25.75 -0.28
CA ARG A 329 -20.15 25.99 -1.48
C ARG A 329 -19.67 24.68 -2.12
N ALA A 330 -19.26 23.70 -1.31
CA ALA A 330 -18.88 22.37 -1.78
C ALA A 330 -20.05 21.66 -2.50
N ALA A 331 -21.26 21.70 -1.92
CA ALA A 331 -22.45 21.15 -2.56
C ALA A 331 -22.77 21.85 -3.90
N ALA A 332 -22.69 23.18 -3.94
CA ALA A 332 -22.90 23.95 -5.17
C ALA A 332 -21.89 23.61 -6.28
N MET A 333 -20.67 23.23 -5.92
CA MET A 333 -19.64 22.76 -6.83
C MET A 333 -19.85 21.30 -7.28
N GLY A 334 -20.73 20.55 -6.62
CA GLY A 334 -21.01 19.15 -6.96
C GLY A 334 -20.21 18.13 -6.18
N VAL A 335 -19.60 18.50 -5.06
CA VAL A 335 -18.98 17.57 -4.10
C VAL A 335 -20.05 16.59 -3.56
N GLU A 336 -19.63 15.37 -3.27
CA GLU A 336 -20.48 14.27 -2.82
C GLU A 336 -20.20 13.80 -1.38
N LEU A 337 -19.04 14.19 -0.82
CA LEU A 337 -18.62 13.85 0.54
C LEU A 337 -17.94 15.06 1.18
N PHE A 338 -18.43 15.52 2.33
CA PHE A 338 -17.84 16.62 3.10
C PHE A 338 -17.17 16.07 4.36
N VAL A 339 -15.86 16.28 4.50
CA VAL A 339 -15.05 15.77 5.62
C VAL A 339 -14.59 16.92 6.51
N VAL A 340 -14.99 16.87 7.77
CA VAL A 340 -14.43 17.71 8.84
C VAL A 340 -13.12 17.08 9.30
N ASP A 341 -12.01 17.77 9.06
CA ASP A 341 -10.67 17.29 9.45
C ASP A 341 -10.38 17.54 10.94
N ASP A 342 -9.13 17.64 11.38
CA ASP A 342 -8.69 17.80 12.78
C ASP A 342 -9.39 18.98 13.49
N ALA A 343 -9.29 19.03 14.83
CA ALA A 343 -9.73 20.11 15.71
C ALA A 343 -11.24 20.20 16.06
N TRP A 344 -12.07 19.23 15.70
CA TRP A 344 -13.50 19.23 16.09
C TRP A 344 -13.75 18.78 17.55
N PHE A 345 -12.78 18.17 18.22
CA PHE A 345 -12.90 17.48 19.53
C PHE A 345 -12.09 18.11 20.65
N GLY A 346 -12.45 17.79 21.90
CA GLY A 346 -11.70 18.14 23.11
C GLY A 346 -11.30 19.61 23.17
N GLN A 347 -10.11 19.88 23.71
CA GLN A 347 -9.48 21.20 23.70
C GLN A 347 -8.44 21.33 22.56
N ARG A 348 -8.71 20.71 21.41
CA ARG A 348 -7.85 20.66 20.25
C ARG A 348 -7.78 21.99 19.50
N THR A 349 -7.06 22.97 20.06
CA THR A 349 -6.85 24.31 19.45
C THR A 349 -5.51 24.44 18.73
N SER A 350 -4.67 23.43 18.85
CA SER A 350 -3.36 23.31 18.20
C SER A 350 -2.92 21.86 18.22
N ASP A 351 -1.78 21.56 17.62
CA ASP A 351 -1.17 20.22 17.63
C ASP A 351 -0.65 19.78 19.01
N ARG A 352 -0.76 20.64 20.06
CA ARG A 352 -0.18 20.43 21.39
C ARG A 352 -1.18 19.91 22.43
N ALA A 353 -2.48 19.97 22.15
CA ALA A 353 -3.50 19.65 23.14
C ALA A 353 -4.67 18.86 22.54
N GLY A 354 -5.40 18.15 23.39
CA GLY A 354 -6.70 17.54 23.12
C GLY A 354 -6.67 16.21 22.39
N LEU A 355 -5.53 15.78 21.81
CA LEU A 355 -5.47 14.50 21.10
C LEU A 355 -5.64 13.34 22.10
N GLY A 356 -6.59 12.47 21.84
CA GLY A 356 -7.05 11.41 22.75
C GLY A 356 -8.47 11.62 23.29
N ASP A 357 -8.97 12.86 23.28
CA ASP A 357 -10.27 13.25 23.88
C ASP A 357 -11.37 13.34 22.79
N TRP A 358 -11.87 12.21 22.30
CA TRP A 358 -12.73 12.08 21.11
C TRP A 358 -14.19 12.52 21.34
N THR A 359 -14.39 13.63 22.06
CA THR A 359 -15.70 14.24 22.30
C THR A 359 -15.81 15.58 21.58
N PRO A 360 -16.88 15.88 20.83
CA PRO A 360 -17.04 17.16 20.15
C PRO A 360 -16.86 18.33 21.09
N ASN A 361 -16.08 19.34 20.67
CA ASN A 361 -15.84 20.54 21.47
C ASN A 361 -17.15 21.35 21.57
N PRO A 362 -17.71 21.60 22.78
CA PRO A 362 -19.03 22.24 22.92
C PRO A 362 -19.03 23.74 22.57
N GLU A 363 -17.88 24.41 22.54
CA GLU A 363 -17.79 25.81 22.11
C GLU A 363 -17.81 25.92 20.58
N ARG A 364 -17.25 24.95 19.88
CA ARG A 364 -17.16 24.89 18.42
C ARG A 364 -18.39 24.23 17.79
N PHE A 365 -18.90 23.17 18.44
CA PHE A 365 -20.06 22.37 18.03
C PHE A 365 -21.02 22.22 19.22
N PRO A 366 -21.84 23.27 19.51
CA PRO A 366 -22.71 23.26 20.71
C PRO A 366 -23.77 22.14 20.70
N GLY A 367 -24.15 21.67 19.53
CA GLY A 367 -25.08 20.54 19.33
C GLY A 367 -24.40 19.20 19.07
N GLY A 368 -23.07 19.10 19.24
CA GLY A 368 -22.28 17.99 18.75
C GLY A 368 -22.15 18.01 17.22
N LEU A 369 -21.73 16.91 16.62
CA LEU A 369 -21.56 16.83 15.15
C LEU A 369 -22.87 16.62 14.38
N LYS A 370 -23.92 16.12 15.05
CA LYS A 370 -25.18 15.75 14.40
C LYS A 370 -25.84 16.89 13.62
N PRO A 371 -25.98 18.14 14.14
CA PRO A 371 -26.62 19.22 13.40
C PRO A 371 -25.89 19.54 12.07
N LEU A 372 -24.57 19.54 12.07
CA LEU A 372 -23.78 19.77 10.86
C LEU A 372 -23.92 18.58 9.89
N ALA A 373 -23.83 17.34 10.38
CA ALA A 373 -23.99 16.15 9.58
C ALA A 373 -25.37 16.07 8.90
N ASP A 374 -26.45 16.38 9.64
CA ASP A 374 -27.81 16.43 9.10
C ASP A 374 -27.98 17.50 8.01
N GLU A 375 -27.29 18.65 8.15
CA GLU A 375 -27.31 19.70 7.12
C GLU A 375 -26.51 19.28 5.89
N VAL A 376 -25.33 18.68 6.04
CA VAL A 376 -24.53 18.15 4.94
C VAL A 376 -25.33 17.11 4.15
N HIS A 377 -26.04 16.22 4.82
CA HIS A 377 -26.97 15.27 4.18
C HIS A 377 -28.14 15.96 3.46
N THR A 378 -28.68 17.02 4.05
CA THR A 378 -29.74 17.83 3.41
C THR A 378 -29.25 18.50 2.12
N LEU A 379 -27.97 18.86 2.06
CA LEU A 379 -27.30 19.38 0.87
C LEU A 379 -26.99 18.28 -0.18
N GLY A 380 -27.27 17.01 0.12
CA GLY A 380 -27.09 15.87 -0.78
C GLY A 380 -25.68 15.26 -0.75
N MET A 381 -24.90 15.57 0.27
CA MET A 381 -23.54 15.01 0.47
C MET A 381 -23.52 14.02 1.62
N GLN A 382 -22.57 13.08 1.60
CA GLN A 382 -22.16 12.27 2.73
C GLN A 382 -21.35 13.12 3.72
N PHE A 383 -21.28 12.69 4.99
CA PHE A 383 -20.53 13.38 6.05
C PHE A 383 -19.40 12.52 6.59
N GLY A 384 -18.20 13.08 6.71
CA GLY A 384 -17.00 12.41 7.22
C GLY A 384 -16.30 13.18 8.32
N ILE A 385 -15.50 12.46 9.09
CA ILE A 385 -14.66 13.01 10.16
C ILE A 385 -13.24 12.47 10.11
N TRP A 386 -12.31 13.23 10.67
CA TRP A 386 -10.93 12.83 10.92
C TRP A 386 -10.75 12.29 12.35
N VAL A 387 -9.93 11.26 12.52
CA VAL A 387 -9.48 10.76 13.84
C VAL A 387 -8.00 10.36 13.77
N GLU A 388 -7.28 10.46 14.90
CA GLU A 388 -5.90 9.97 15.10
C GLU A 388 -5.81 9.18 16.40
N PRO A 389 -6.47 8.02 16.52
CA PRO A 389 -6.73 7.40 17.81
C PRO A 389 -5.54 6.63 18.41
N GLU A 390 -4.47 6.42 17.64
CA GLU A 390 -3.25 5.77 18.11
C GLU A 390 -2.32 6.71 18.89
N MET A 391 -2.65 8.01 18.90
CA MET A 391 -1.84 9.06 19.52
C MET A 391 -2.56 9.78 20.65
N VAL A 392 -1.77 10.43 21.50
CA VAL A 392 -2.26 11.25 22.61
C VAL A 392 -1.34 12.44 22.83
N ASN A 393 -1.90 13.61 23.18
CA ASN A 393 -1.10 14.71 23.67
C ASN A 393 -0.88 14.57 25.20
N ALA A 394 0.25 15.06 25.69
CA ALA A 394 0.48 15.20 27.12
C ALA A 394 -0.56 16.16 27.78
N ASP A 395 -1.05 17.15 27.02
CA ASP A 395 -2.15 18.01 27.39
C ASP A 395 -3.48 17.48 26.82
N SER A 396 -3.98 16.39 27.40
CA SER A 396 -5.30 15.81 27.14
C SER A 396 -5.88 15.25 28.44
N ASP A 397 -7.18 15.10 28.50
CA ASP A 397 -7.86 14.48 29.66
C ASP A 397 -7.48 13.00 29.76
N LEU A 398 -7.39 12.32 28.63
CA LEU A 398 -6.95 10.93 28.57
C LEU A 398 -5.57 10.75 29.22
N TYR A 399 -4.58 11.53 28.83
CA TYR A 399 -3.22 11.40 29.38
C TYR A 399 -3.14 11.75 30.85
N ARG A 400 -3.91 12.73 31.34
CA ARG A 400 -3.99 13.09 32.77
C ARG A 400 -4.50 11.93 33.62
N VAL A 401 -5.42 11.13 33.08
CA VAL A 401 -6.00 9.97 33.80
C VAL A 401 -5.12 8.72 33.62
N HIS A 402 -4.59 8.49 32.43
CA HIS A 402 -3.86 7.28 32.05
C HIS A 402 -2.48 7.57 31.45
N PRO A 403 -1.55 8.19 32.19
CA PRO A 403 -0.21 8.48 31.69
C PRO A 403 0.64 7.22 31.46
N ASP A 404 0.20 6.06 31.98
CA ASP A 404 0.83 4.75 31.83
C ASP A 404 0.43 4.02 30.53
N TRP A 405 -0.55 4.54 29.79
CA TRP A 405 -1.02 3.91 28.55
C TRP A 405 -0.12 4.19 27.34
N VAL A 406 0.80 5.15 27.45
CA VAL A 406 1.73 5.46 26.37
C VAL A 406 2.94 4.50 26.37
N GLN A 407 3.45 4.26 25.19
CA GLN A 407 4.71 3.52 25.02
C GLN A 407 5.86 4.30 25.69
N HIS A 408 6.60 3.65 26.58
CA HIS A 408 7.80 4.22 27.20
C HIS A 408 8.65 3.19 27.95
N PHE A 409 9.89 3.51 28.22
CA PHE A 409 10.76 2.74 29.08
C PHE A 409 10.83 3.36 30.48
N PRO A 410 10.64 2.57 31.57
CA PRO A 410 10.76 3.08 32.94
C PRO A 410 12.12 3.76 33.19
N GLY A 411 12.08 4.94 33.80
CA GLY A 411 13.30 5.68 34.12
C GLY A 411 13.96 6.39 32.92
N ARG A 412 13.32 6.39 31.75
CA ARG A 412 13.74 7.18 30.59
C ARG A 412 12.81 8.37 30.37
N THR A 413 13.32 9.42 29.72
CA THR A 413 12.50 10.55 29.28
C THR A 413 11.50 10.07 28.24
N ARG A 414 10.24 10.48 28.37
CA ARG A 414 9.23 10.28 27.34
C ARG A 414 9.47 11.31 26.23
N THR A 415 9.77 10.83 25.03
CA THR A 415 10.04 11.70 23.90
C THR A 415 8.72 12.13 23.26
N GLU A 416 8.39 13.41 23.34
CA GLU A 416 7.33 13.97 22.50
C GLU A 416 7.89 14.29 21.12
N PHE A 417 7.27 13.71 20.08
CA PHE A 417 7.57 14.00 18.70
C PHE A 417 6.28 14.49 18.02
N ARG A 418 6.32 15.64 17.34
CA ARG A 418 5.13 16.39 16.91
C ARG A 418 4.16 16.71 18.06
N ASN A 419 4.66 16.97 19.26
CA ASN A 419 3.88 17.19 20.48
C ASN A 419 2.96 16.02 20.87
N GLN A 420 3.24 14.82 20.39
CA GLN A 420 2.44 13.62 20.58
C GLN A 420 3.23 12.51 21.26
N LEU A 421 2.50 11.62 21.93
CA LEU A 421 2.93 10.33 22.46
C LEU A 421 2.11 9.22 21.82
N VAL A 422 2.67 8.01 21.71
CA VAL A 422 1.98 6.86 21.13
C VAL A 422 1.28 6.07 22.22
N LEU A 423 -0.02 5.81 22.07
CA LEU A 423 -0.74 4.86 22.90
C LEU A 423 -0.26 3.43 22.63
N ASN A 424 -0.18 2.61 23.64
CA ASN A 424 0.17 1.20 23.50
C ASN A 424 -1.07 0.38 23.17
N LEU A 425 -1.39 0.21 21.89
CA LEU A 425 -2.54 -0.56 21.44
C LEU A 425 -2.43 -2.07 21.73
N ALA A 426 -1.23 -2.59 22.04
CA ALA A 426 -1.12 -3.97 22.51
C ALA A 426 -1.81 -4.22 23.87
N ARG A 427 -2.14 -3.15 24.62
CA ARG A 427 -2.89 -3.23 25.88
C ARG A 427 -4.39 -3.37 25.61
N THR A 428 -5.01 -4.34 26.24
CA THR A 428 -6.48 -4.58 26.13
C THR A 428 -7.31 -3.41 26.67
N ASP A 429 -6.85 -2.74 27.74
CA ASP A 429 -7.55 -1.58 28.31
C ASP A 429 -7.54 -0.38 27.35
N VAL A 430 -6.45 -0.15 26.62
CA VAL A 430 -6.36 0.88 25.57
C VAL A 430 -7.28 0.53 24.39
N GLN A 431 -7.30 -0.74 23.94
CA GLN A 431 -8.21 -1.19 22.88
C GLN A 431 -9.68 -0.99 23.27
N ASN A 432 -10.05 -1.33 24.51
CA ASN A 432 -11.40 -1.15 25.00
C ASN A 432 -11.78 0.34 25.08
N TYR A 433 -10.89 1.19 25.56
CA TYR A 433 -11.11 2.64 25.56
C TYR A 433 -11.37 3.17 24.15
N LEU A 434 -10.51 2.85 23.19
CA LEU A 434 -10.68 3.31 21.82
C LEU A 434 -12.00 2.83 21.21
N TRP A 435 -12.38 1.59 21.47
CA TRP A 435 -13.68 1.09 21.07
C TRP A 435 -14.84 1.89 21.71
N GLU A 436 -14.78 2.11 23.03
CA GLU A 436 -15.80 2.84 23.79
C GLU A 436 -15.89 4.33 23.39
N GLN A 437 -14.87 4.89 22.77
CA GLN A 437 -14.90 6.24 22.21
C GLN A 437 -15.43 6.26 20.76
N LEU A 438 -14.92 5.38 19.91
CA LEU A 438 -15.16 5.46 18.47
C LEU A 438 -16.51 4.87 18.05
N ASP A 439 -16.97 3.76 18.65
CA ASP A 439 -18.26 3.14 18.32
C ASP A 439 -19.45 4.07 18.63
N PRO A 440 -19.55 4.70 19.83
CA PRO A 440 -20.56 5.71 20.09
C PRO A 440 -20.41 6.96 19.23
N LEU A 441 -19.20 7.40 18.92
CA LEU A 441 -18.96 8.54 18.03
C LEU A 441 -19.58 8.29 16.67
N LEU A 442 -19.31 7.16 16.04
CA LEU A 442 -19.87 6.78 14.73
C LEU A 442 -21.37 6.57 14.77
N SER A 443 -21.96 6.28 15.95
CA SER A 443 -23.40 6.15 16.17
C SER A 443 -24.09 7.47 16.52
N SER A 444 -23.34 8.50 16.95
CA SER A 444 -23.91 9.75 17.48
C SER A 444 -24.46 10.70 16.42
N ALA A 445 -23.98 10.57 15.19
CA ALA A 445 -24.37 11.33 14.02
C ALA A 445 -24.35 10.43 12.78
N PRO A 446 -25.00 10.79 11.67
CA PRO A 446 -24.90 10.04 10.43
C PRO A 446 -23.55 10.29 9.78
N ILE A 447 -22.54 9.54 10.24
CA ILE A 447 -21.16 9.59 9.75
C ILE A 447 -20.99 8.47 8.70
N ASP A 448 -20.59 8.84 7.49
CA ASP A 448 -20.40 7.93 6.36
C ASP A 448 -18.93 7.62 6.07
N TYR A 449 -18.02 8.40 6.68
CA TYR A 449 -16.61 8.33 6.34
C TYR A 449 -15.70 8.71 7.50
N VAL A 450 -14.59 7.98 7.64
CA VAL A 450 -13.53 8.23 8.62
C VAL A 450 -12.18 8.36 7.93
N LYS A 451 -11.50 9.50 8.10
CA LYS A 451 -10.08 9.65 7.80
C LYS A 451 -9.29 9.30 9.06
N TRP A 452 -8.63 8.14 9.02
CA TRP A 452 -7.82 7.61 10.13
C TRP A 452 -6.36 7.98 9.93
N ASP A 453 -5.83 8.83 10.79
CA ASP A 453 -4.48 9.36 10.70
C ASP A 453 -3.51 8.72 11.72
N PHE A 454 -2.19 8.87 11.43
CA PHE A 454 -1.09 8.42 12.26
C PHE A 454 0.12 9.32 12.01
N ASN A 455 0.30 10.37 12.82
CA ASN A 455 1.25 11.45 12.54
C ASN A 455 2.57 11.37 13.32
N ARG A 456 2.81 10.27 14.04
CA ARG A 456 3.96 10.16 14.91
C ARG A 456 4.57 8.76 14.87
N CYS A 457 5.88 8.67 14.60
CA CYS A 457 6.62 7.42 14.63
C CYS A 457 6.84 6.90 16.07
N PHE A 458 7.06 5.60 16.23
CA PHE A 458 7.57 5.05 17.49
C PHE A 458 8.98 5.58 17.77
N THR A 459 9.24 5.93 19.03
CA THR A 459 10.57 6.30 19.54
C THR A 459 10.92 5.45 20.75
N ASP A 460 10.10 5.49 21.79
CA ASP A 460 10.33 4.83 23.07
C ASP A 460 9.38 3.64 23.20
N ALA A 461 9.51 2.67 22.29
CA ALA A 461 8.62 1.52 22.16
C ALA A 461 8.83 0.50 23.29
N GLY A 462 8.56 0.94 24.53
CA GLY A 462 8.60 0.12 25.72
C GLY A 462 7.20 -0.09 26.31
N TRP A 463 7.05 -1.19 27.02
CA TRP A 463 5.83 -1.57 27.71
C TRP A 463 6.14 -1.88 29.19
N PRO A 464 5.98 -0.89 30.11
CA PRO A 464 6.26 -1.11 31.52
C PRO A 464 5.42 -2.21 32.13
N GLY A 465 6.07 -3.11 32.88
CA GLY A 465 5.41 -4.24 33.55
C GLY A 465 5.24 -5.49 32.66
N GLU A 466 5.50 -5.37 31.35
CA GLU A 466 5.53 -6.53 30.44
C GLU A 466 6.93 -7.15 30.44
N GLU A 467 7.02 -8.46 30.63
CA GLU A 467 8.30 -9.17 30.67
C GLU A 467 9.03 -9.10 29.31
N TYR A 468 8.28 -9.24 28.22
CA TYR A 468 8.81 -9.17 26.85
C TYR A 468 8.18 -8.03 26.05
N SER A 469 8.56 -6.82 26.39
CA SER A 469 7.99 -5.61 25.78
C SER A 469 8.22 -5.47 24.28
N GLN A 470 9.15 -6.24 23.69
CA GLN A 470 9.43 -6.26 22.24
C GLN A 470 8.23 -6.69 21.40
N LYS A 471 7.33 -7.54 21.92
CA LYS A 471 6.14 -8.00 21.23
C LYS A 471 5.21 -6.84 20.79
N LEU A 472 5.28 -5.70 21.45
CA LEU A 472 4.50 -4.53 21.12
C LEU A 472 4.69 -4.06 19.66
N TRP A 473 5.85 -4.31 19.02
CA TRP A 473 6.08 -3.99 17.62
C TRP A 473 5.18 -4.76 16.65
N ILE A 474 4.67 -5.91 17.06
CA ILE A 474 3.74 -6.75 16.31
C ILE A 474 2.33 -6.56 16.85
N GLU A 475 2.12 -6.75 18.16
CA GLU A 475 0.79 -6.73 18.78
C GLU A 475 0.07 -5.39 18.65
N HIS A 476 0.80 -4.27 18.54
CA HIS A 476 0.19 -2.96 18.26
C HIS A 476 -0.50 -2.94 16.90
N VAL A 477 0.12 -3.50 15.87
CA VAL A 477 -0.42 -3.53 14.50
C VAL A 477 -1.58 -4.52 14.41
N ASP A 478 -1.45 -5.69 15.05
CA ASP A 478 -2.54 -6.66 15.12
C ASP A 478 -3.77 -6.07 15.83
N ALA A 479 -3.56 -5.32 16.91
CA ALA A 479 -4.62 -4.61 17.62
C ALA A 479 -5.26 -3.50 16.78
N LEU A 480 -4.46 -2.75 16.02
CA LEU A 480 -4.96 -1.76 15.05
C LEU A 480 -5.87 -2.42 14.02
N TYR A 481 -5.42 -3.52 13.43
CA TYR A 481 -6.20 -4.27 12.46
C TYR A 481 -7.51 -4.78 13.06
N ALA A 482 -7.44 -5.39 14.23
CA ALA A 482 -8.63 -5.90 14.94
C ALA A 482 -9.62 -4.76 15.29
N LEU A 483 -9.14 -3.59 15.67
CA LEU A 483 -9.99 -2.44 15.98
C LEU A 483 -10.70 -1.90 14.72
N ILE A 484 -9.96 -1.73 13.60
CA ILE A 484 -10.57 -1.27 12.35
C ILE A 484 -11.57 -2.32 11.83
N ASP A 485 -11.20 -3.61 11.83
CA ASP A 485 -12.08 -4.70 11.38
C ASP A 485 -13.37 -4.74 12.22
N ARG A 486 -13.27 -4.56 13.53
CA ARG A 486 -14.41 -4.49 14.45
C ARG A 486 -15.31 -3.28 14.19
N LEU A 487 -14.72 -2.09 13.95
CA LEU A 487 -15.48 -0.88 13.60
C LEU A 487 -16.20 -1.04 12.26
N ARG A 488 -15.53 -1.60 11.25
CA ARG A 488 -16.15 -1.87 9.96
C ARG A 488 -17.31 -2.86 10.06
N ALA A 489 -17.18 -3.88 10.90
CA ALA A 489 -18.25 -4.86 11.13
C ALA A 489 -19.46 -4.23 11.85
N ALA A 490 -19.24 -3.31 12.78
CA ALA A 490 -20.30 -2.60 13.50
C ALA A 490 -20.94 -1.50 12.66
N HIS A 491 -20.17 -0.85 11.76
CA HIS A 491 -20.59 0.27 10.93
C HIS A 491 -20.32 0.00 9.44
N PRO A 492 -21.02 -0.97 8.81
CA PRO A 492 -20.72 -1.42 7.44
C PRO A 492 -20.98 -0.37 6.36
N GLY A 493 -21.70 0.72 6.69
CA GLY A 493 -21.94 1.86 5.81
C GLY A 493 -20.84 2.92 5.85
N VAL A 494 -19.88 2.83 6.78
CA VAL A 494 -18.81 3.80 6.95
C VAL A 494 -17.59 3.40 6.14
N ALA A 495 -17.13 4.29 5.26
CA ALA A 495 -15.89 4.13 4.52
C ALA A 495 -14.70 4.65 5.34
N PHE A 496 -13.51 4.05 5.15
CA PHE A 496 -12.29 4.41 5.86
C PHE A 496 -11.19 4.85 4.89
N GLU A 497 -10.50 5.94 5.22
CA GLU A 497 -9.27 6.39 4.56
C GLU A 497 -8.09 6.24 5.52
N SER A 498 -6.99 5.64 5.07
CA SER A 498 -5.71 5.66 5.80
C SER A 498 -4.93 6.92 5.46
N CYS A 499 -4.53 7.65 6.49
CA CYS A 499 -3.55 8.72 6.45
C CYS A 499 -2.42 8.41 7.44
N SER A 500 -1.24 8.92 7.19
CA SER A 500 -0.12 8.87 8.15
C SER A 500 0.85 10.01 7.84
N GLY A 501 0.46 11.24 8.20
CA GLY A 501 1.17 12.44 7.74
C GLY A 501 1.36 12.37 6.23
N GLY A 502 0.27 12.27 5.48
CA GLY A 502 0.31 11.90 4.06
C GLY A 502 0.44 10.39 3.86
N GLY A 503 1.38 9.98 3.02
CA GLY A 503 1.57 8.61 2.55
C GLY A 503 2.45 7.72 3.45
N GLY A 504 2.54 7.99 4.75
CA GLY A 504 3.39 7.20 5.66
C GLY A 504 2.86 5.80 5.98
N ARG A 505 1.62 5.47 5.61
CA ARG A 505 1.04 4.13 5.82
C ARG A 505 0.26 3.72 4.57
N ILE A 506 1.01 3.30 3.56
CA ILE A 506 0.50 2.77 2.29
C ILE A 506 1.10 1.38 2.10
N ASP A 507 0.29 0.35 2.27
CA ASP A 507 0.66 -1.06 2.12
C ASP A 507 -0.58 -1.93 1.95
N LEU A 508 -0.40 -3.18 1.56
CA LEU A 508 -1.50 -4.11 1.33
C LEU A 508 -2.28 -4.48 2.61
N GLY A 509 -1.64 -4.38 3.80
CA GLY A 509 -2.28 -4.69 5.08
C GLY A 509 -3.33 -3.66 5.47
N ILE A 510 -3.01 -2.36 5.35
CA ILE A 510 -3.98 -1.29 5.62
C ILE A 510 -5.03 -1.20 4.49
N LEU A 511 -4.64 -1.43 3.22
CA LEU A 511 -5.56 -1.43 2.08
C LEU A 511 -6.59 -2.55 2.14
N ALA A 512 -6.32 -3.65 2.85
CA ALA A 512 -7.32 -4.69 3.12
C ALA A 512 -8.43 -4.22 4.09
N ARG A 513 -8.25 -3.07 4.74
CA ARG A 513 -9.12 -2.53 5.79
C ARG A 513 -9.63 -1.12 5.51
N THR A 514 -9.07 -0.46 4.51
CA THR A 514 -9.46 0.91 4.15
C THR A 514 -9.87 1.01 2.69
N ASP A 515 -10.77 1.92 2.42
CA ASP A 515 -11.38 2.11 1.10
C ASP A 515 -10.49 2.93 0.18
N GLN A 516 -9.63 3.76 0.74
CA GLN A 516 -8.62 4.57 0.05
C GLN A 516 -7.52 5.01 1.01
N VAL A 517 -6.47 5.64 0.47
CA VAL A 517 -5.37 6.21 1.24
C VAL A 517 -5.12 7.66 0.84
N TRP A 518 -4.76 8.49 1.81
CA TRP A 518 -4.20 9.82 1.55
C TRP A 518 -2.73 9.64 1.13
N THR A 519 -2.45 9.95 -0.13
CA THR A 519 -1.18 9.57 -0.77
C THR A 519 -0.02 10.46 -0.35
N SER A 520 -0.29 11.74 -0.08
CA SER A 520 0.72 12.73 0.32
C SER A 520 0.05 14.01 0.82
N ASP A 521 0.63 14.63 1.84
CA ASP A 521 0.29 16.00 2.26
C ASP A 521 0.74 17.05 1.24
N ASN A 522 1.51 16.67 0.23
CA ASN A 522 1.86 17.54 -0.88
C ASN A 522 0.70 17.62 -1.86
N THR A 523 -0.02 18.74 -1.85
CA THR A 523 -1.12 19.06 -2.76
C THR A 523 -0.70 19.90 -3.97
N ASP A 524 0.60 20.19 -4.11
CA ASP A 524 1.13 20.85 -5.30
C ASP A 524 0.89 19.98 -6.55
N PRO A 525 0.18 20.49 -7.57
CA PRO A 525 -0.26 19.68 -8.70
C PRO A 525 0.88 19.16 -9.59
N LEU A 526 2.04 19.85 -9.60
CA LEU A 526 3.20 19.40 -10.36
C LEU A 526 3.99 18.33 -9.62
N ASP A 527 4.26 18.54 -8.32
CA ASP A 527 4.96 17.56 -7.49
C ASP A 527 4.17 16.24 -7.38
N ARG A 528 2.83 16.34 -7.37
CA ARG A 528 1.92 15.19 -7.35
C ARG A 528 2.09 14.26 -8.54
N LEU A 529 2.53 14.75 -9.72
CA LEU A 529 2.70 13.89 -10.89
C LEU A 529 3.72 12.77 -10.63
N ALA A 530 4.84 13.08 -9.97
CA ALA A 530 5.86 12.09 -9.63
C ALA A 530 5.40 11.16 -8.49
N ILE A 531 4.69 11.69 -7.49
CA ILE A 531 4.13 10.91 -6.38
C ILE A 531 3.11 9.90 -6.93
N GLN A 532 2.20 10.33 -7.81
CA GLN A 532 1.15 9.50 -8.42
C GLN A 532 1.71 8.46 -9.40
N GLU A 533 2.79 8.80 -10.14
CA GLU A 533 3.49 7.83 -10.99
C GLU A 533 4.06 6.68 -10.16
N GLY A 534 4.75 7.00 -9.07
CA GLY A 534 5.32 5.98 -8.20
C GLY A 534 4.23 5.16 -7.49
N PHE A 535 3.19 5.79 -6.97
CA PHE A 535 2.04 5.10 -6.38
C PHE A 535 1.41 4.10 -7.35
N GLY A 536 1.20 4.51 -8.60
CA GLY A 536 0.64 3.69 -9.67
C GLY A 536 1.54 2.53 -10.15
N GLN A 537 2.78 2.37 -9.62
CA GLN A 537 3.58 1.17 -9.90
C GLN A 537 2.94 -0.07 -9.27
N ILE A 538 2.29 0.08 -8.11
CA ILE A 538 1.70 -1.04 -7.37
C ILE A 538 0.22 -0.86 -7.05
N HIS A 539 -0.27 0.36 -6.77
CA HIS A 539 -1.63 0.57 -6.29
C HIS A 539 -2.55 1.19 -7.34
N PRO A 540 -3.84 0.78 -7.43
CA PRO A 540 -4.78 1.31 -8.41
C PRO A 540 -5.20 2.76 -8.08
N ALA A 541 -5.55 3.52 -9.11
CA ALA A 541 -6.02 4.91 -9.01
C ALA A 541 -7.24 5.08 -8.07
N ARG A 542 -8.08 4.05 -7.97
CA ARG A 542 -9.27 4.03 -7.12
C ARG A 542 -8.98 4.22 -5.62
N VAL A 543 -7.79 3.83 -5.15
CA VAL A 543 -7.43 3.99 -3.74
C VAL A 543 -6.53 5.21 -3.50
N MET A 544 -6.21 5.98 -4.53
CA MET A 544 -5.30 7.12 -4.49
C MET A 544 -6.07 8.43 -4.32
N ALA A 545 -6.20 8.95 -3.11
CA ALA A 545 -6.81 10.27 -2.89
C ALA A 545 -5.89 11.42 -3.37
N ALA A 546 -6.49 12.40 -4.05
CA ALA A 546 -5.77 13.55 -4.60
C ALA A 546 -6.66 14.80 -4.56
N TRP A 547 -6.14 15.89 -3.96
CA TRP A 547 -6.93 17.11 -3.75
C TRP A 547 -6.49 18.26 -4.65
N VAL A 548 -7.47 19.08 -5.01
CA VAL A 548 -7.30 20.42 -5.57
C VAL A 548 -7.35 21.40 -4.40
N THR A 549 -6.33 22.23 -4.26
CA THR A 549 -6.22 23.22 -3.18
C THR A 549 -6.00 24.62 -3.74
N ASP A 550 -5.79 25.61 -2.88
CA ASP A 550 -5.64 27.01 -3.26
C ASP A 550 -4.40 27.27 -4.14
N SER A 551 -4.42 28.38 -4.86
CA SER A 551 -3.27 28.88 -5.62
C SER A 551 -3.09 30.39 -5.34
N PRO A 552 -1.89 30.79 -4.87
CA PRO A 552 -0.68 29.97 -4.68
C PRO A 552 -0.84 28.90 -3.60
N ASN A 553 -0.16 27.76 -3.77
CA ASN A 553 -0.11 26.71 -2.72
C ASN A 553 0.79 27.20 -1.59
N VAL A 554 0.21 27.88 -0.62
CA VAL A 554 0.93 28.50 0.50
C VAL A 554 1.38 27.51 1.57
N GLN A 555 0.76 26.35 1.62
CA GLN A 555 1.08 25.31 2.61
C GLN A 555 2.48 24.72 2.40
N LEU A 556 2.96 24.64 1.16
CA LEU A 556 4.21 23.95 0.80
C LEU A 556 5.23 24.84 0.08
N ASN A 557 4.97 25.22 -1.16
CA ASN A 557 5.98 25.81 -2.04
C ASN A 557 5.57 27.14 -2.69
N SER A 558 4.37 27.62 -2.40
CA SER A 558 3.80 28.86 -2.95
C SER A 558 3.72 28.88 -4.50
N ARG A 559 3.62 27.70 -5.13
CA ARG A 559 3.48 27.62 -6.59
C ARG A 559 2.14 28.18 -7.04
N VAL A 560 2.16 28.94 -8.12
CA VAL A 560 0.98 29.43 -8.81
C VAL A 560 0.68 28.54 -10.00
N SER A 561 -0.53 28.04 -10.09
CA SER A 561 -1.00 27.20 -11.19
C SER A 561 -2.48 27.44 -11.49
N SER A 562 -2.87 27.18 -12.75
CA SER A 562 -4.28 27.32 -13.17
C SER A 562 -5.16 26.29 -12.49
N LEU A 563 -6.44 26.62 -12.33
CA LEU A 563 -7.44 25.67 -11.80
C LEU A 563 -7.48 24.39 -12.66
N ARG A 564 -7.42 24.53 -13.98
CA ARG A 564 -7.31 23.41 -14.93
C ARG A 564 -6.15 22.47 -14.61
N PHE A 565 -4.94 22.98 -14.40
CA PHE A 565 -3.76 22.15 -14.11
C PHE A 565 -3.94 21.38 -12.78
N ARG A 566 -4.48 22.05 -11.77
CA ARG A 566 -4.78 21.44 -10.45
C ARG A 566 -5.81 20.31 -10.58
N PHE A 567 -6.93 20.54 -11.28
CA PHE A 567 -7.97 19.52 -11.47
C PHE A 567 -7.47 18.34 -12.30
N VAL A 568 -6.83 18.56 -13.43
CA VAL A 568 -6.33 17.46 -14.27
C VAL A 568 -5.29 16.62 -13.50
N SER A 569 -4.47 17.22 -12.64
CA SER A 569 -3.55 16.48 -11.78
C SER A 569 -4.29 15.61 -10.77
N ALA A 570 -5.28 16.15 -10.08
CA ALA A 570 -6.03 15.41 -9.07
C ALA A 570 -6.97 14.34 -9.67
N MET A 571 -7.42 14.50 -10.91
CA MET A 571 -8.27 13.53 -11.63
C MET A 571 -7.58 12.19 -11.92
N ALA A 572 -6.26 12.07 -11.74
CA ALA A 572 -5.54 10.81 -11.91
C ALA A 572 -5.83 9.79 -10.79
N GLY A 573 -6.59 10.17 -9.78
CA GLY A 573 -7.00 9.33 -8.65
C GLY A 573 -8.44 9.61 -8.24
N VAL A 574 -8.71 9.49 -6.93
CA VAL A 574 -9.98 9.89 -6.30
C VAL A 574 -9.94 11.40 -6.07
N LEU A 575 -10.73 12.12 -6.83
CA LEU A 575 -10.76 13.59 -6.80
C LEU A 575 -11.30 14.10 -5.47
N GLY A 576 -10.55 15.00 -4.86
CA GLY A 576 -10.99 15.81 -3.73
C GLY A 576 -10.68 17.30 -3.93
N VAL A 577 -11.20 18.13 -3.03
CA VAL A 577 -10.94 19.55 -2.91
C VAL A 577 -10.64 19.88 -1.47
N GLY A 578 -9.63 20.71 -1.20
CA GLY A 578 -9.19 21.07 0.15
C GLY A 578 -8.96 22.57 0.37
N GLY A 579 -9.22 23.41 -0.62
CA GLY A 579 -9.02 24.87 -0.52
C GLY A 579 -10.14 25.58 0.27
N ASP A 580 -9.88 26.84 0.68
CA ASP A 580 -10.88 27.68 1.32
C ASP A 580 -11.89 28.20 0.26
N LEU A 581 -12.96 27.45 0.07
CA LEU A 581 -14.02 27.77 -0.89
C LEU A 581 -14.75 29.10 -0.60
N THR A 582 -14.61 29.65 0.61
CA THR A 582 -15.20 30.96 0.94
C THR A 582 -14.46 32.13 0.31
N GLU A 583 -13.18 31.90 -0.02
CA GLU A 583 -12.30 32.89 -0.69
C GLU A 583 -12.32 32.75 -2.22
N TRP A 584 -12.88 31.65 -2.78
CA TRP A 584 -12.97 31.45 -4.23
C TRP A 584 -14.06 32.35 -4.83
N SER A 585 -13.74 32.99 -5.95
CA SER A 585 -14.71 33.78 -6.71
C SER A 585 -15.82 32.92 -7.32
N ASP A 586 -16.96 33.52 -7.67
CA ASP A 586 -18.05 32.81 -8.31
C ASP A 586 -17.65 32.22 -9.67
N GLU A 587 -16.71 32.87 -10.40
CA GLU A 587 -16.13 32.38 -11.64
C GLU A 587 -15.26 31.14 -11.39
N GLU A 588 -14.41 31.13 -10.36
CA GLU A 588 -13.62 29.96 -9.98
C GLU A 588 -14.49 28.79 -9.55
N LEU A 589 -15.53 29.04 -8.75
CA LEU A 589 -16.48 28.01 -8.36
C LEU A 589 -17.24 27.43 -9.55
N ALA A 590 -17.63 28.26 -10.52
CA ALA A 590 -18.28 27.82 -11.74
C ALA A 590 -17.35 26.98 -12.63
N GLU A 591 -16.07 27.39 -12.78
CA GLU A 591 -15.05 26.63 -13.49
C GLU A 591 -14.81 25.28 -12.77
N ALA A 592 -14.64 25.29 -11.45
CA ALA A 592 -14.42 24.08 -10.63
C ALA A 592 -15.59 23.09 -10.77
N ARG A 593 -16.84 23.57 -10.76
CA ARG A 593 -18.02 22.74 -11.02
C ARG A 593 -17.92 22.03 -12.36
N GLY A 594 -17.51 22.72 -13.42
CA GLY A 594 -17.33 22.10 -14.73
C GLY A 594 -16.28 20.98 -14.71
N TRP A 595 -15.22 21.14 -13.94
CA TRP A 595 -14.21 20.11 -13.75
C TRP A 595 -14.71 18.93 -12.91
N VAL A 596 -15.50 19.17 -11.85
CA VAL A 596 -16.13 18.12 -11.05
C VAL A 596 -17.11 17.31 -11.88
N ASP A 597 -17.94 17.99 -12.70
CA ASP A 597 -18.89 17.32 -13.60
C ASP A 597 -18.15 16.46 -14.63
N LEU A 598 -17.07 16.97 -15.24
CA LEU A 598 -16.20 16.17 -16.12
C LEU A 598 -15.60 14.96 -15.41
N TYR A 599 -15.10 15.13 -14.17
CA TYR A 599 -14.56 14.00 -13.43
C TYR A 599 -15.59 12.92 -13.16
N LYS A 600 -16.82 13.30 -12.81
CA LYS A 600 -17.93 12.33 -12.61
C LYS A 600 -18.23 11.53 -13.87
N GLU A 601 -18.07 12.11 -15.05
CA GLU A 601 -18.19 11.39 -16.32
C GLU A 601 -17.04 10.40 -16.56
N ILE A 602 -15.80 10.79 -16.24
CA ILE A 602 -14.61 9.97 -16.52
C ILE A 602 -14.19 9.06 -15.37
N ARG A 603 -14.66 9.28 -14.14
CA ARG A 603 -14.21 8.52 -12.96
C ARG A 603 -14.45 7.01 -13.05
N PRO A 604 -15.48 6.46 -13.71
CA PRO A 604 -15.58 5.02 -13.91
C PRO A 604 -14.40 4.46 -14.67
N VAL A 605 -13.92 5.20 -15.67
CA VAL A 605 -12.74 4.82 -16.48
C VAL A 605 -11.46 4.96 -15.65
N VAL A 606 -11.30 6.03 -14.88
CA VAL A 606 -10.10 6.26 -14.03
C VAL A 606 -10.03 5.26 -12.89
N GLN A 607 -11.15 5.03 -12.19
CA GLN A 607 -11.17 4.23 -10.98
C GLN A 607 -11.16 2.71 -11.24
N HIS A 608 -11.71 2.24 -12.36
CA HIS A 608 -11.80 0.82 -12.71
C HIS A 608 -10.94 0.44 -13.92
N GLY A 609 -10.40 1.42 -14.63
CA GLY A 609 -9.69 1.19 -15.88
C GLY A 609 -8.26 0.68 -15.70
N ALA A 610 -7.79 0.00 -16.74
CA ALA A 610 -6.39 -0.38 -16.87
C ALA A 610 -5.51 0.86 -17.07
N LEU A 611 -4.50 1.02 -16.22
CA LEU A 611 -3.54 2.13 -16.26
C LEU A 611 -2.41 1.85 -17.26
N TYR A 612 -2.12 2.84 -18.11
CA TYR A 612 -0.95 2.88 -18.97
C TYR A 612 -0.18 4.18 -18.73
N ARG A 613 1.06 4.10 -18.24
CA ARG A 613 1.97 5.24 -18.09
C ARG A 613 2.60 5.52 -19.45
N LEU A 614 2.09 6.53 -20.16
CA LEU A 614 2.53 6.84 -21.51
C LEU A 614 3.85 7.61 -21.54
N ARG A 615 4.02 8.53 -20.60
CA ARG A 615 5.24 9.33 -20.42
C ARG A 615 5.43 9.73 -18.95
N ALA A 616 6.61 9.43 -18.43
CA ALA A 616 6.97 9.75 -17.06
C ALA A 616 7.10 11.27 -16.82
N PRO A 617 6.80 11.79 -15.61
CA PRO A 617 6.94 13.19 -15.25
C PRO A 617 8.41 13.54 -14.96
N ARG A 618 9.19 13.77 -16.01
CA ARG A 618 10.64 14.07 -15.93
C ARG A 618 11.00 15.36 -16.69
N GLY A 619 10.21 16.40 -16.45
CA GLY A 619 10.30 17.65 -17.21
C GLY A 619 9.69 17.54 -18.62
N GLY A 620 8.95 18.54 -19.06
CA GLY A 620 8.27 18.56 -20.34
C GLY A 620 6.91 17.84 -20.32
N LEU A 621 6.62 17.05 -21.37
CA LEU A 621 5.33 16.35 -21.49
C LEU A 621 5.30 15.09 -20.63
N SER A 622 4.27 14.95 -19.77
CA SER A 622 3.91 13.70 -19.11
C SER A 622 2.47 13.30 -19.42
N ALA A 623 2.15 12.01 -19.34
CA ALA A 623 0.81 11.53 -19.65
C ALA A 623 0.54 10.14 -19.07
N VAL A 624 -0.72 9.94 -18.62
CA VAL A 624 -1.27 8.64 -18.25
C VAL A 624 -2.57 8.38 -19.00
N GLN A 625 -2.87 7.12 -19.23
CA GLN A 625 -4.09 6.67 -19.90
C GLN A 625 -4.78 5.64 -19.03
N TYR A 626 -6.09 5.74 -18.94
CA TYR A 626 -6.97 4.73 -18.36
C TYR A 626 -7.91 4.21 -19.44
N THR A 627 -8.14 2.90 -19.48
CA THR A 627 -9.06 2.27 -20.44
C THR A 627 -9.98 1.30 -19.70
N HIS A 628 -11.28 1.48 -19.87
CA HIS A 628 -12.33 0.63 -19.29
C HIS A 628 -13.43 0.36 -20.32
N GLY A 629 -13.60 -0.90 -20.72
CA GLY A 629 -14.52 -1.25 -21.81
C GLY A 629 -14.15 -0.54 -23.11
N ASP A 630 -15.10 0.20 -23.67
CA ASP A 630 -14.94 0.95 -24.92
C ASP A 630 -14.48 2.41 -24.70
N GLU A 631 -14.26 2.81 -23.46
CA GLU A 631 -13.87 4.17 -23.10
C GLU A 631 -12.39 4.28 -22.71
N THR A 632 -11.76 5.35 -23.21
CA THR A 632 -10.37 5.67 -22.89
C THR A 632 -10.25 7.13 -22.49
N VAL A 633 -9.60 7.38 -21.36
CA VAL A 633 -9.28 8.70 -20.84
C VAL A 633 -7.77 8.89 -20.81
N VAL A 634 -7.27 9.99 -21.37
CA VAL A 634 -5.86 10.35 -21.31
C VAL A 634 -5.72 11.68 -20.59
N LEU A 635 -4.96 11.67 -19.51
CA LEU A 635 -4.58 12.87 -18.76
C LEU A 635 -3.16 13.26 -19.18
N MET A 636 -2.98 14.53 -19.56
CA MET A 636 -1.72 15.03 -20.13
C MET A 636 -1.33 16.33 -19.45
N TRP A 637 -0.03 16.48 -19.19
CA TRP A 637 0.55 17.67 -18.56
C TRP A 637 1.80 18.10 -19.30
N LEU A 638 1.98 19.41 -19.48
CA LEU A 638 3.19 20.04 -19.96
C LEU A 638 3.75 20.92 -18.85
N GLU A 639 4.87 20.49 -18.26
CA GLU A 639 5.51 21.19 -17.16
C GLU A 639 6.09 22.52 -17.62
N ALA A 640 6.87 22.49 -18.70
CA ALA A 640 7.49 23.67 -19.29
C ALA A 640 7.74 23.45 -20.78
N GLN A 641 7.68 24.53 -21.55
CA GLN A 641 8.00 24.52 -22.97
C GLN A 641 9.18 25.46 -23.27
N ARG A 642 10.25 24.91 -23.82
CA ARG A 642 11.36 25.71 -24.31
C ARG A 642 11.06 26.24 -25.73
N TYR A 643 11.58 27.42 -26.06
CA TYR A 643 11.43 28.00 -27.39
C TYR A 643 11.98 27.03 -28.47
N GLY A 644 11.19 26.80 -29.50
CA GLY A 644 11.53 25.88 -30.59
C GLY A 644 11.31 24.40 -30.32
N GLU A 645 10.99 23.99 -29.09
CA GLU A 645 10.61 22.63 -28.79
C GLU A 645 9.08 22.42 -29.00
N LEU A 646 8.73 21.39 -29.72
CA LEU A 646 7.35 20.94 -29.84
C LEU A 646 7.18 19.64 -29.02
N PRO A 647 6.12 19.55 -28.19
CA PRO A 647 5.82 18.28 -27.52
C PRO A 647 5.69 17.15 -28.57
N PRO A 648 6.36 16.01 -28.37
CA PRO A 648 6.27 14.90 -29.30
C PRO A 648 4.85 14.35 -29.37
N ALA A 649 4.50 13.69 -30.47
CA ALA A 649 3.24 12.97 -30.59
C ALA A 649 3.14 11.90 -29.49
N LEU A 650 1.98 11.82 -28.85
CA LEU A 650 1.69 10.89 -27.76
C LEU A 650 1.07 9.62 -28.32
N ARG A 651 1.77 8.51 -28.19
CA ARG A 651 1.25 7.18 -28.58
C ARG A 651 0.43 6.60 -27.46
N LEU A 652 -0.78 6.14 -27.77
CA LEU A 652 -1.66 5.46 -26.85
C LEU A 652 -1.32 3.97 -26.76
N ARG A 653 -1.92 3.27 -25.79
CA ARG A 653 -1.64 1.85 -25.50
C ARG A 653 -2.94 1.07 -25.28
N GLY A 654 -2.85 -0.28 -25.41
CA GLY A 654 -3.97 -1.17 -25.06
C GLY A 654 -5.23 -0.98 -25.93
N LEU A 655 -5.12 -0.31 -27.07
CA LEU A 655 -6.22 -0.11 -28.00
C LEU A 655 -6.29 -1.22 -29.06
N ASP A 656 -7.47 -1.45 -29.62
CA ASP A 656 -7.64 -2.33 -30.77
C ASP A 656 -7.15 -1.63 -32.05
N PRO A 657 -6.09 -2.13 -32.73
CA PRO A 657 -5.54 -1.50 -33.92
C PRO A 657 -6.52 -1.45 -35.10
N THR A 658 -7.55 -2.32 -35.11
CA THR A 658 -8.53 -2.43 -36.19
C THR A 658 -9.76 -1.56 -36.00
N ALA A 659 -9.99 -1.09 -34.77
CA ALA A 659 -11.13 -0.25 -34.42
C ALA A 659 -10.90 1.23 -34.73
N THR A 660 -11.96 1.99 -34.74
CA THR A 660 -11.95 3.46 -34.74
C THR A 660 -12.25 3.98 -33.34
N TYR A 661 -11.76 5.18 -33.04
CA TYR A 661 -11.97 5.86 -31.76
C TYR A 661 -12.41 7.29 -32.02
N THR A 662 -13.57 7.65 -31.50
CA THR A 662 -14.12 8.99 -31.62
C THR A 662 -13.74 9.82 -30.39
N CYS A 663 -13.13 10.98 -30.62
CA CYS A 663 -12.93 11.97 -29.56
C CYS A 663 -14.28 12.53 -29.13
N VAL A 664 -14.64 12.36 -27.86
CA VAL A 664 -15.95 12.75 -27.30
C VAL A 664 -16.15 14.28 -27.43
N ASP A 665 -15.11 15.05 -27.20
CA ASP A 665 -15.16 16.50 -27.13
C ASP A 665 -15.23 17.20 -28.50
N THR A 666 -14.62 16.57 -29.53
CA THR A 666 -14.46 17.20 -30.86
C THR A 666 -15.18 16.46 -31.98
N GLY A 667 -15.62 15.22 -31.74
CA GLY A 667 -16.16 14.34 -32.78
C GLY A 667 -15.12 13.82 -33.78
N ALA A 668 -13.83 14.14 -33.60
CA ALA A 668 -12.77 13.64 -34.47
C ALA A 668 -12.62 12.13 -34.36
N VAL A 669 -12.51 11.44 -35.50
CA VAL A 669 -12.36 9.98 -35.57
C VAL A 669 -10.91 9.64 -35.88
N HIS A 670 -10.36 8.71 -35.10
CA HIS A 670 -8.99 8.21 -35.23
C HIS A 670 -9.00 6.70 -35.42
N HIS A 671 -8.11 6.16 -36.23
CA HIS A 671 -7.90 4.74 -36.30
C HIS A 671 -7.00 4.26 -35.17
N GLY A 672 -7.32 3.10 -34.54
CA GLY A 672 -6.55 2.55 -33.44
C GLY A 672 -5.08 2.34 -33.79
N SER A 673 -4.78 1.84 -34.99
CA SER A 673 -3.40 1.69 -35.48
C SER A 673 -2.64 3.03 -35.53
N VAL A 674 -3.30 4.13 -35.89
CA VAL A 674 -2.68 5.47 -35.91
C VAL A 674 -2.37 5.93 -34.47
N LEU A 675 -3.33 5.77 -33.55
CA LEU A 675 -3.14 6.14 -32.13
C LEU A 675 -2.00 5.34 -31.47
N LEU A 676 -1.87 4.05 -31.82
CA LEU A 676 -0.84 3.16 -31.27
C LEU A 676 0.56 3.45 -31.84
N HIS A 677 0.68 3.73 -33.13
CA HIS A 677 1.98 3.76 -33.81
C HIS A 677 2.49 5.17 -34.15
N GLN A 678 1.62 6.07 -34.57
CA GLN A 678 1.97 7.48 -34.84
C GLN A 678 1.69 8.39 -33.64
N GLY A 679 0.59 8.11 -32.93
CA GLY A 679 0.12 8.94 -31.82
C GLY A 679 -0.64 10.19 -32.31
N LEU A 680 -0.90 11.07 -31.36
CA LEU A 680 -1.61 12.33 -31.58
C LEU A 680 -0.83 13.52 -30.98
N HIS A 681 -0.98 14.68 -31.57
CA HIS A 681 -0.45 15.92 -31.00
C HIS A 681 -1.35 16.37 -29.84
N THR A 682 -0.75 16.65 -28.68
CA THR A 682 -1.48 17.04 -27.47
C THR A 682 -2.13 18.42 -27.58
N GLY A 683 -1.50 19.33 -28.31
CA GLY A 683 -1.89 20.73 -28.44
C GLY A 683 -1.56 21.58 -27.21
N LEU A 684 -0.88 21.00 -26.20
CA LEU A 684 -0.41 21.71 -24.99
C LEU A 684 0.67 22.74 -25.35
N ARG A 685 0.67 23.88 -24.65
CA ARG A 685 1.60 24.98 -24.91
C ARG A 685 1.92 25.75 -23.64
N GLY A 686 3.15 26.26 -23.57
CA GLY A 686 3.63 27.09 -22.45
C GLY A 686 3.99 26.26 -21.23
N ASP A 687 3.87 26.87 -20.06
CA ASP A 687 4.22 26.25 -18.80
C ASP A 687 2.95 25.88 -18.03
N LEU A 688 3.00 24.76 -17.30
CA LEU A 688 1.90 24.25 -16.46
C LEU A 688 0.56 24.17 -17.22
N ASP A 689 0.61 23.63 -18.45
CA ASP A 689 -0.60 23.35 -19.22
C ASP A 689 -1.05 21.89 -19.09
N ALA A 690 -2.35 21.65 -19.08
CA ALA A 690 -2.91 20.33 -18.91
C ALA A 690 -4.17 20.10 -19.74
N LYS A 691 -4.45 18.84 -20.10
CA LYS A 691 -5.60 18.47 -20.92
C LYS A 691 -6.11 17.08 -20.59
N VAL A 692 -7.42 16.92 -20.66
CA VAL A 692 -8.12 15.63 -20.68
C VAL A 692 -8.50 15.32 -22.13
N LEU A 693 -8.26 14.09 -22.59
CA LEU A 693 -8.74 13.57 -23.86
C LEU A 693 -9.64 12.36 -23.57
N ARG A 694 -10.85 12.38 -24.13
CA ARG A 694 -11.82 11.29 -24.00
C ARG A 694 -12.06 10.66 -25.34
N LEU A 695 -11.86 9.34 -25.41
CA LEU A 695 -12.06 8.55 -26.63
C LEU A 695 -13.06 7.45 -26.37
N ARG A 696 -13.93 7.20 -27.34
CA ARG A 696 -14.86 6.07 -27.34
C ARG A 696 -14.65 5.23 -28.58
N ARG A 697 -14.50 3.92 -28.37
CA ARG A 697 -14.40 2.94 -29.44
C ARG A 697 -15.71 2.91 -30.25
N GLY A 698 -15.59 2.95 -31.59
CA GLY A 698 -16.69 2.84 -32.54
C GLY A 698 -16.92 1.44 -33.07
#